data_8cb6108903b7aab4ce4131ed64f75c5f
#
_entry.id   8cb6108903b7aab4ce4131ed64f75c5f
#
_cell.length_a   1.000
_cell.length_b   1.000
_cell.length_c   1.000
_cell.angle_alpha   90.00
_cell.angle_beta   90.00
_cell.angle_gamma   90.00
#
_symmetry.space_group_name_H-M   'P 1'
#
loop_
_entity.id
_entity.type
_entity.pdbx_description
1 polymer ?
#
loop_
_entity_poly.entity_id
_entity_poly.type
_entity_poly.pdbx_seq_one_letter_code
_entity_poly.pdbx_strand_id
1 'polypeptide(L)'
;MGKGKKGGKRMNKAQLTEMLQEFFAERPGETLSFKEIFRSLHLTTHPLKMLAIDIMEEMAWDDYLAKVSDNSYRLNQSIQVMEGKFVRKANGKNSVIPDDSEKPIFVSERNSMGALNGDRVEFTFLARRKNHIKEAQVNKILERAKDTFVGRLKVDKDLAYLVTPGDVFAHNIIIPRRKVKGGKTDDKAVVRIIEWPDGENKSPIGEVVDILGQMGDNDVEMNSILAQYGLPYKYPKNVEDAANKISGEITEQDYKEREDFRKVFTCTIDPKDAKDFDDALSIQRLENGNWQVGVHIADVSHYVTEGSIIDKEAVKRATSVYLVDRTIPMLPERLCNFICSLRPNEEKLAYSVIFELDNNAEVKNYRIVHTVIESDRRYKYEEVQELLEANGVIDGTGEPAPAETKEHPYQGENALQLITLDRLAKKLRAARFKNDAVKFDREELHFDVDEKGKPVSCYYKRSKDANKLVEEFMLLANRTVAESIGKVKKGKKPKTLPYRIHDNPDPQKLETLREFVVKFGYKMKTEGTKGATARSLNKLMSDCEGKPENNLIQMVALRAMMKAKYSVHNIGHFGLAFEYYTHFTSPIRRYPDTMVHRLLTKYADGGRSANEKHYEELCEHCSEMEQIAQNAERDSIKYKMVEFMGDKLGEEFDAHISGITSYGIYATIDENHCEGMIPMRDIADDYYDFDEKNFCLIGRRHHNKYQLGDAIRIKVAQANLEKKQLDFTLAGDSAPVRKEKPAANTSSSKAKKSKQKTRNHRKNK
;
A
#
# COMPACT_ATOMS: atom_id res chain seq x y z
N MET A 1 64.07 -38.01 -2.71
CA MET A 1 62.90 -38.77 -3.20
C MET A 1 61.80 -38.66 -2.16
N GLY A 2 60.79 -37.87 -2.39
CA GLY A 2 59.63 -37.72 -1.54
C GLY A 2 58.40 -37.44 -2.42
N LYS A 3 57.61 -38.47 -2.70
CA LYS A 3 56.38 -38.37 -3.49
C LYS A 3 55.32 -37.65 -2.66
N GLY A 4 55.00 -36.39 -3.00
CA GLY A 4 53.82 -35.68 -2.47
C GLY A 4 52.56 -36.31 -2.99
N LYS A 5 51.70 -36.85 -2.11
CA LYS A 5 50.32 -37.23 -2.41
C LYS A 5 49.50 -35.97 -2.70
N LYS A 6 49.08 -35.77 -3.95
CA LYS A 6 48.01 -34.82 -4.28
C LYS A 6 46.72 -35.32 -3.64
N GLY A 7 46.27 -34.68 -2.57
CA GLY A 7 44.98 -34.91 -1.97
C GLY A 7 43.88 -34.42 -2.94
N GLY A 8 43.14 -35.34 -3.55
CA GLY A 8 41.98 -35.02 -4.37
C GLY A 8 40.91 -34.33 -3.48
N LYS A 9 40.45 -33.13 -3.88
CA LYS A 9 39.30 -32.46 -3.26
C LYS A 9 38.14 -33.43 -3.23
N ARG A 10 37.65 -33.77 -2.05
CA ARG A 10 36.42 -34.58 -1.90
C ARG A 10 35.24 -33.79 -2.53
N MET A 11 34.71 -34.27 -3.63
CA MET A 11 33.53 -33.74 -4.27
C MET A 11 32.34 -33.81 -3.28
N ASN A 12 31.68 -32.70 -3.01
CA ASN A 12 30.54 -32.69 -2.10
C ASN A 12 29.20 -32.90 -2.87
N LYS A 13 28.11 -33.17 -2.14
CA LYS A 13 26.78 -33.44 -2.74
C LYS A 13 26.34 -32.31 -3.66
N ALA A 14 26.58 -31.05 -3.29
CA ALA A 14 26.15 -29.88 -4.08
C ALA A 14 26.88 -29.79 -5.44
N GLN A 15 28.21 -30.02 -5.46
CA GLN A 15 28.98 -30.02 -6.69
C GLN A 15 28.60 -31.16 -7.63
N LEU A 16 28.30 -32.35 -7.07
CA LEU A 16 27.87 -33.49 -7.87
C LEU A 16 26.46 -33.29 -8.43
N THR A 17 25.59 -32.63 -7.68
CA THR A 17 24.23 -32.27 -8.15
C THR A 17 24.31 -31.33 -9.34
N GLU A 18 25.13 -30.28 -9.26
CA GLU A 18 25.34 -29.31 -10.33
C GLU A 18 25.89 -29.98 -11.59
N MET A 19 26.90 -30.82 -11.45
CA MET A 19 27.46 -31.61 -12.57
C MET A 19 26.42 -32.53 -13.23
N LEU A 20 25.56 -33.16 -12.45
CA LEU A 20 24.49 -34.03 -12.97
C LEU A 20 23.43 -33.20 -13.72
N GLN A 21 23.08 -32.04 -13.20
CA GLN A 21 22.11 -31.12 -13.84
C GLN A 21 22.64 -30.63 -15.19
N GLU A 22 23.87 -30.12 -15.25
CA GLU A 22 24.52 -29.72 -16.50
C GLU A 22 24.62 -30.87 -17.49
N PHE A 23 25.00 -32.05 -17.04
CA PHE A 23 25.15 -33.24 -17.88
C PHE A 23 23.86 -33.66 -18.56
N PHE A 24 22.72 -33.64 -17.82
CA PHE A 24 21.41 -33.95 -18.39
C PHE A 24 20.85 -32.80 -19.23
N ALA A 25 21.11 -31.55 -18.87
CA ALA A 25 20.68 -30.36 -19.62
C ALA A 25 21.31 -30.29 -21.02
N GLU A 26 22.56 -30.74 -21.16
CA GLU A 26 23.26 -30.81 -22.45
C GLU A 26 22.71 -31.95 -23.37
N ARG A 27 21.91 -32.89 -22.83
CA ARG A 27 21.43 -34.09 -23.54
C ARG A 27 19.90 -34.25 -23.41
N PRO A 28 19.13 -33.26 -23.86
CA PRO A 28 17.67 -33.29 -23.76
C PRO A 28 17.12 -34.46 -24.61
N GLY A 29 16.27 -35.28 -23.99
CA GLY A 29 15.61 -36.42 -24.66
C GLY A 29 16.41 -37.71 -24.70
N GLU A 30 17.68 -37.72 -24.34
CA GLU A 30 18.48 -38.94 -24.28
C GLU A 30 18.17 -39.74 -23.00
N THR A 31 17.97 -41.04 -23.14
CA THR A 31 17.87 -41.98 -22.00
C THR A 31 19.28 -42.46 -21.64
N LEU A 32 19.78 -42.06 -20.47
CA LEU A 32 21.15 -42.32 -20.05
C LEU A 32 21.18 -43.33 -18.93
N SER A 33 21.98 -44.38 -19.09
CA SER A 33 22.18 -45.42 -18.08
C SER A 33 23.19 -44.99 -17.03
N PHE A 34 23.13 -45.56 -15.82
CA PHE A 34 24.13 -45.35 -14.75
C PHE A 34 25.55 -45.57 -15.27
N LYS A 35 25.76 -46.53 -16.17
CA LYS A 35 27.07 -46.85 -16.71
C LYS A 35 27.64 -45.72 -17.59
N GLU A 36 26.79 -45.09 -18.38
CA GLU A 36 27.13 -43.95 -19.23
C GLU A 36 27.39 -42.70 -18.39
N ILE A 37 26.50 -42.40 -17.44
CA ILE A 37 26.63 -41.26 -16.52
C ILE A 37 27.94 -41.33 -15.73
N PHE A 38 28.22 -42.47 -15.09
CA PHE A 38 29.45 -42.65 -14.31
C PHE A 38 30.72 -42.59 -15.13
N ARG A 39 30.67 -43.04 -16.39
CA ARG A 39 31.81 -42.93 -17.31
C ARG A 39 32.06 -41.51 -17.74
N SER A 40 31.02 -40.79 -18.16
CA SER A 40 31.11 -39.43 -18.66
C SER A 40 31.51 -38.44 -17.56
N LEU A 41 31.00 -38.60 -16.36
CA LEU A 41 31.33 -37.77 -15.20
C LEU A 41 32.56 -38.22 -14.41
N HIS A 42 33.28 -39.23 -14.91
CA HIS A 42 34.45 -39.83 -14.27
C HIS A 42 34.24 -40.24 -12.82
N LEU A 43 33.05 -40.75 -12.45
CA LEU A 43 32.75 -41.20 -11.08
C LEU A 43 33.34 -42.60 -10.88
N THR A 44 34.54 -42.66 -10.34
CA THR A 44 35.31 -43.91 -10.23
C THR A 44 35.11 -44.67 -8.92
N THR A 45 34.75 -43.95 -7.82
CA THR A 45 34.63 -44.56 -6.48
C THR A 45 33.21 -44.99 -6.16
N HIS A 46 33.06 -46.10 -5.43
CA HIS A 46 31.76 -46.63 -5.03
C HIS A 46 30.89 -45.56 -4.26
N PRO A 47 31.44 -44.80 -3.26
CA PRO A 47 30.66 -43.81 -2.57
C PRO A 47 30.15 -42.68 -3.44
N LEU A 48 30.93 -42.22 -4.45
CA LEU A 48 30.46 -41.19 -5.40
C LEU A 48 29.38 -41.71 -6.34
N LYS A 49 29.44 -42.98 -6.74
CA LYS A 49 28.40 -43.60 -7.57
C LYS A 49 27.08 -43.73 -6.80
N MET A 50 27.14 -44.17 -5.54
CA MET A 50 25.95 -44.27 -4.70
C MET A 50 25.36 -42.87 -4.45
N LEU A 51 26.19 -41.87 -4.14
CA LEU A 51 25.73 -40.50 -3.97
C LEU A 51 25.08 -39.91 -5.26
N ALA A 52 25.63 -40.27 -6.44
CA ALA A 52 25.02 -39.88 -7.72
C ALA A 52 23.66 -40.52 -7.95
N ILE A 53 23.52 -41.80 -7.58
CA ILE A 53 22.22 -42.54 -7.65
C ILE A 53 21.21 -41.84 -6.73
N ASP A 54 21.58 -41.59 -5.48
CA ASP A 54 20.71 -40.92 -4.50
C ASP A 54 20.24 -39.57 -5.01
N ILE A 55 21.16 -38.80 -5.63
CA ILE A 55 20.84 -37.49 -6.22
C ILE A 55 19.89 -37.64 -7.42
N MET A 56 20.13 -38.58 -8.30
CA MET A 56 19.26 -38.82 -9.47
C MET A 56 17.87 -39.34 -9.06
N GLU A 57 17.77 -40.11 -7.98
CA GLU A 57 16.48 -40.52 -7.41
C GLU A 57 15.74 -39.34 -6.81
N GLU A 58 16.46 -38.45 -6.08
CA GLU A 58 15.90 -37.17 -5.62
C GLU A 58 15.42 -36.31 -6.79
N MET A 59 16.21 -36.20 -7.87
CA MET A 59 15.83 -35.47 -9.09
C MET A 59 14.62 -36.06 -9.81
N ALA A 60 14.47 -37.41 -9.78
CA ALA A 60 13.31 -38.05 -10.35
C ALA A 60 12.06 -37.92 -9.50
N TRP A 61 12.21 -37.89 -8.17
CA TRP A 61 11.12 -37.57 -7.24
C TRP A 61 10.63 -36.13 -7.44
N ASP A 62 11.52 -35.26 -7.84
CA ASP A 62 11.24 -33.83 -8.08
C ASP A 62 10.81 -33.52 -9.53
N ASP A 63 10.47 -34.56 -10.33
CA ASP A 63 10.09 -34.44 -11.74
C ASP A 63 11.15 -33.81 -12.67
N TYR A 64 12.40 -33.60 -12.21
CA TYR A 64 13.49 -33.11 -13.04
C TYR A 64 14.00 -34.22 -13.99
N LEU A 65 14.08 -35.44 -13.53
CA LEU A 65 14.40 -36.59 -14.33
C LEU A 65 13.19 -37.55 -14.39
N ALA A 66 12.94 -38.11 -15.57
CA ALA A 66 12.03 -39.21 -15.71
C ALA A 66 12.83 -40.54 -15.54
N LYS A 67 12.47 -41.34 -14.54
CA LYS A 67 13.02 -42.70 -14.37
C LYS A 67 12.44 -43.59 -15.46
N VAL A 68 13.26 -43.97 -16.44
CA VAL A 68 12.84 -44.82 -17.58
C VAL A 68 12.94 -46.30 -17.23
N SER A 69 13.95 -46.67 -16.44
CA SER A 69 14.14 -48.01 -15.88
C SER A 69 14.89 -47.91 -14.53
N ASP A 70 15.09 -49.05 -13.85
CA ASP A 70 15.82 -49.07 -12.58
C ASP A 70 17.25 -48.53 -12.66
N ASN A 71 17.83 -48.54 -13.87
CA ASN A 71 19.22 -48.11 -14.10
C ASN A 71 19.36 -47.00 -15.12
N SER A 72 18.29 -46.34 -15.53
CA SER A 72 18.35 -45.25 -16.53
C SER A 72 17.40 -44.13 -16.25
N TYR A 73 17.87 -42.93 -16.53
CA TYR A 73 17.14 -41.69 -16.39
C TYR A 73 17.20 -40.90 -17.69
N ARG A 74 16.18 -40.07 -17.89
CA ARG A 74 16.10 -39.12 -18.97
C ARG A 74 15.70 -37.77 -18.39
N LEU A 75 16.24 -36.67 -18.93
CA LEU A 75 15.72 -35.36 -18.59
C LEU A 75 14.22 -35.32 -18.86
N ASN A 76 13.45 -34.91 -17.89
CA ASN A 76 12.01 -34.79 -18.11
C ASN A 76 11.79 -33.69 -19.12
N GLN A 77 11.24 -34.02 -20.29
CA GLN A 77 11.01 -33.03 -21.38
C GLN A 77 9.97 -31.96 -21.03
N SER A 78 9.31 -32.08 -19.89
CA SER A 78 8.46 -31.07 -19.31
C SER A 78 9.22 -30.14 -18.34
N ILE A 79 10.47 -29.75 -18.63
CA ILE A 79 11.00 -28.50 -18.05
C ILE A 79 10.20 -27.39 -18.70
N GLN A 80 9.08 -27.08 -18.08
CA GLN A 80 8.21 -25.99 -18.49
C GLN A 80 8.99 -24.73 -18.26
N VAL A 81 9.49 -24.15 -19.36
CA VAL A 81 9.98 -22.78 -19.35
C VAL A 81 8.77 -21.90 -19.09
N MET A 82 8.81 -21.14 -18.01
CA MET A 82 7.72 -20.29 -17.57
C MET A 82 8.15 -18.83 -17.60
N GLU A 83 7.18 -17.96 -17.76
CA GLU A 83 7.40 -16.53 -17.66
C GLU A 83 6.76 -15.99 -16.39
N GLY A 84 7.31 -14.89 -15.87
CA GLY A 84 6.75 -14.26 -14.68
C GLY A 84 7.48 -12.99 -14.27
N LYS A 85 6.92 -12.32 -13.27
CA LYS A 85 7.44 -11.07 -12.70
C LYS A 85 8.40 -11.37 -11.55
N PHE A 86 9.64 -10.84 -11.66
CA PHE A 86 10.65 -11.00 -10.61
C PHE A 86 10.42 -10.03 -9.46
N VAL A 87 10.50 -10.53 -8.22
CA VAL A 87 10.37 -9.74 -7.00
C VAL A 87 11.68 -9.82 -6.21
N ARG A 88 12.43 -8.71 -6.20
CA ARG A 88 13.68 -8.59 -5.46
C ARG A 88 13.42 -8.18 -4.02
N LYS A 89 14.07 -8.87 -3.07
CA LYS A 89 13.99 -8.56 -1.64
C LYS A 89 15.38 -8.21 -1.11
N ALA A 90 15.45 -7.22 -0.22
CA ALA A 90 16.69 -6.76 0.39
C ALA A 90 17.47 -7.85 1.15
N ASN A 91 16.81 -8.93 1.57
CA ASN A 91 17.42 -10.05 2.28
C ASN A 91 17.94 -11.17 1.34
N GLY A 92 17.95 -10.94 0.02
CA GLY A 92 18.37 -11.93 -0.99
C GLY A 92 17.43 -13.13 -1.17
N LYS A 93 16.30 -13.17 -0.44
CA LYS A 93 15.24 -14.18 -0.63
C LYS A 93 14.27 -13.68 -1.70
N ASN A 94 14.76 -13.61 -2.93
CA ASN A 94 13.95 -13.15 -4.06
C ASN A 94 12.89 -14.19 -4.43
N SER A 95 11.95 -13.78 -5.27
CA SER A 95 10.93 -14.67 -5.81
C SER A 95 10.53 -14.27 -7.22
N VAL A 96 9.95 -15.20 -7.95
CA VAL A 96 9.26 -14.94 -9.22
C VAL A 96 7.79 -15.27 -9.04
N ILE A 97 6.92 -14.43 -9.55
CA ILE A 97 5.46 -14.65 -9.60
C ILE A 97 5.16 -15.05 -11.04
N PRO A 98 4.77 -16.32 -11.30
CA PRO A 98 4.41 -16.77 -12.64
C PRO A 98 3.20 -16.03 -13.20
N ASP A 99 3.12 -15.85 -14.51
CA ASP A 99 1.98 -15.19 -15.17
C ASP A 99 0.66 -15.99 -15.03
N ASP A 100 0.75 -17.30 -14.79
CA ASP A 100 -0.38 -18.23 -14.60
C ASP A 100 -0.74 -18.51 -13.14
N SER A 101 -0.02 -17.90 -12.17
CA SER A 101 -0.20 -18.18 -10.73
C SER A 101 0.15 -16.97 -9.87
N GLU A 102 -0.65 -16.70 -8.86
CA GLU A 102 -0.34 -15.66 -7.86
C GLU A 102 0.67 -16.10 -6.77
N LYS A 103 1.08 -17.38 -6.78
CA LYS A 103 1.97 -17.92 -5.74
C LYS A 103 3.43 -17.65 -6.06
N PRO A 104 4.15 -16.86 -5.22
CA PRO A 104 5.55 -16.57 -5.45
C PRO A 104 6.41 -17.83 -5.28
N ILE A 105 7.36 -18.02 -6.19
CA ILE A 105 8.34 -19.11 -6.17
C ILE A 105 9.69 -18.53 -5.78
N PHE A 106 10.37 -19.15 -4.82
CA PHE A 106 11.65 -18.68 -4.31
C PHE A 106 12.76 -18.73 -5.37
N VAL A 107 13.58 -17.66 -5.43
CA VAL A 107 14.78 -17.54 -6.27
C VAL A 107 15.94 -17.04 -5.39
N SER A 108 17.00 -17.82 -5.27
CA SER A 108 18.21 -17.36 -4.58
C SER A 108 18.95 -16.29 -5.39
N GLU A 109 19.75 -15.45 -4.73
CA GLU A 109 20.47 -14.35 -5.40
C GLU A 109 21.33 -14.85 -6.58
N ARG A 110 22.07 -15.94 -6.39
CA ARG A 110 22.90 -16.55 -7.45
C ARG A 110 22.12 -17.07 -8.65
N ASN A 111 20.82 -17.38 -8.47
CA ASN A 111 19.92 -17.89 -9.52
C ASN A 111 19.07 -16.78 -10.12
N SER A 112 19.29 -15.51 -9.72
CA SER A 112 18.51 -14.35 -10.16
C SER A 112 18.96 -13.78 -11.51
N MET A 113 20.15 -14.14 -12.01
CA MET A 113 20.74 -13.57 -13.23
C MET A 113 20.82 -12.03 -13.21
N GLY A 114 20.90 -11.42 -12.01
CA GLY A 114 20.88 -9.97 -11.86
C GLY A 114 19.54 -9.32 -12.22
N ALA A 115 18.43 -10.07 -12.15
CA ALA A 115 17.09 -9.52 -12.32
C ALA A 115 16.78 -8.50 -11.22
N LEU A 116 16.14 -7.41 -11.60
CA LEU A 116 15.70 -6.34 -10.71
C LEU A 116 14.22 -6.49 -10.37
N ASN A 117 13.79 -5.76 -9.34
CA ASN A 117 12.40 -5.81 -8.93
C ASN A 117 11.45 -5.34 -10.05
N GLY A 118 10.50 -6.19 -10.41
CA GLY A 118 9.52 -5.93 -11.46
C GLY A 118 9.92 -6.43 -12.85
N ASP A 119 11.15 -6.90 -13.07
CA ASP A 119 11.59 -7.43 -14.36
C ASP A 119 10.72 -8.62 -14.78
N ARG A 120 10.39 -8.70 -16.05
CA ARG A 120 9.79 -9.88 -16.66
C ARG A 120 10.87 -10.87 -17.02
N VAL A 121 10.78 -12.07 -16.51
CA VAL A 121 11.83 -13.07 -16.64
C VAL A 121 11.27 -14.40 -17.14
N GLU A 122 12.11 -15.09 -17.90
CA GLU A 122 11.96 -16.50 -18.19
C GLU A 122 12.68 -17.31 -17.12
N PHE A 123 12.05 -18.31 -16.58
CA PHE A 123 12.61 -19.12 -15.50
C PHE A 123 12.24 -20.61 -15.62
N THR A 124 13.02 -21.44 -14.95
CA THR A 124 12.77 -22.87 -14.79
C THR A 124 12.84 -23.26 -13.33
N PHE A 125 12.21 -24.38 -12.97
CA PHE A 125 12.35 -24.94 -11.63
C PHE A 125 13.68 -25.67 -11.47
N LEU A 126 14.33 -25.45 -10.32
CA LEU A 126 15.48 -26.25 -9.91
C LEU A 126 15.03 -27.48 -9.14
N ALA A 127 15.77 -28.58 -9.30
CA ALA A 127 15.60 -29.78 -8.48
C ALA A 127 15.76 -29.43 -6.99
N ARG A 128 14.83 -29.92 -6.16
CA ARG A 128 14.72 -29.53 -4.74
C ARG A 128 15.96 -29.84 -3.92
N ARG A 129 16.37 -28.88 -3.10
CA ARG A 129 17.28 -29.06 -1.98
C ARG A 129 16.49 -29.14 -0.67
N LYS A 130 17.01 -29.95 0.26
CA LYS A 130 16.78 -30.07 1.71
C LYS A 130 15.67 -29.21 2.33
N ASN A 131 14.50 -29.23 2.18
CA ASN A 131 13.35 -28.66 2.93
C ASN A 131 12.07 -28.55 2.10
N HIS A 132 11.97 -29.25 0.97
CA HIS A 132 10.75 -29.28 0.13
C HIS A 132 10.25 -27.93 -0.41
N ILE A 133 11.06 -26.89 -0.44
CA ILE A 133 10.70 -25.60 -1.03
C ILE A 133 11.08 -25.61 -2.52
N LYS A 134 10.11 -25.34 -3.40
CA LYS A 134 10.38 -25.14 -4.83
C LYS A 134 11.26 -23.91 -5.01
N GLU A 135 12.39 -24.06 -5.70
CA GLU A 135 13.29 -22.99 -6.08
C GLU A 135 13.30 -22.83 -7.60
N ALA A 136 13.33 -21.61 -8.10
CA ALA A 136 13.44 -21.33 -9.52
C ALA A 136 14.79 -20.68 -9.85
N GLN A 137 15.22 -20.83 -11.10
CA GLN A 137 16.37 -20.17 -11.70
C GLN A 137 15.88 -19.30 -12.85
N VAL A 138 16.30 -18.05 -12.88
CA VAL A 138 16.09 -17.15 -14.01
C VAL A 138 17.05 -17.56 -15.13
N ASN A 139 16.50 -17.84 -16.31
CA ASN A 139 17.28 -18.20 -17.49
C ASN A 139 17.54 -17.00 -18.38
N LYS A 140 16.57 -16.07 -18.42
CA LYS A 140 16.64 -14.88 -19.26
C LYS A 140 15.79 -13.76 -18.69
N ILE A 141 16.26 -12.54 -18.83
CA ILE A 141 15.48 -11.34 -18.59
C ILE A 141 14.83 -10.94 -19.91
N LEU A 142 13.50 -11.03 -19.98
CA LEU A 142 12.72 -10.76 -21.18
C LEU A 142 12.50 -9.26 -21.36
N GLU A 143 12.16 -8.59 -20.23
CA GLU A 143 11.88 -7.16 -20.20
C GLU A 143 12.34 -6.57 -18.87
N ARG A 144 13.00 -5.42 -18.92
CA ARG A 144 13.39 -4.65 -17.74
C ARG A 144 12.24 -3.78 -17.28
N ALA A 145 11.88 -3.85 -16.00
CA ALA A 145 10.84 -3.01 -15.44
C ALA A 145 11.18 -1.51 -15.49
N LYS A 146 12.47 -1.17 -15.40
CA LYS A 146 12.97 0.19 -15.55
C LYS A 146 14.42 0.20 -16.02
N ASP A 147 14.75 1.26 -16.73
CA ASP A 147 16.11 1.53 -17.24
C ASP A 147 16.77 2.75 -16.59
N THR A 148 16.01 3.48 -15.76
CA THR A 148 16.46 4.72 -15.12
C THR A 148 16.59 4.55 -13.60
N PHE A 149 17.67 5.10 -13.04
CA PHE A 149 18.01 5.01 -11.62
C PHE A 149 18.43 6.37 -11.09
N VAL A 150 18.09 6.62 -9.83
CA VAL A 150 18.46 7.84 -9.11
C VAL A 150 19.53 7.52 -8.10
N GLY A 151 20.49 8.42 -7.94
CA GLY A 151 21.56 8.27 -6.98
C GLY A 151 22.42 9.51 -6.89
N ARG A 152 23.48 9.39 -6.10
CA ARG A 152 24.49 10.43 -5.91
C ARG A 152 25.64 10.26 -6.90
N LEU A 153 25.98 11.33 -7.60
CA LEU A 153 27.14 11.35 -8.51
C LEU A 153 28.43 11.45 -7.69
N LYS A 154 29.43 10.67 -8.10
CA LYS A 154 30.85 10.85 -7.78
C LYS A 154 31.59 11.04 -9.09
N VAL A 155 32.23 12.19 -9.23
CA VAL A 155 32.85 12.59 -10.49
C VAL A 155 34.37 12.64 -10.32
N ASP A 156 35.09 11.75 -11.00
CA ASP A 156 36.54 11.70 -11.08
C ASP A 156 37.03 12.28 -12.41
N LYS A 157 38.37 12.28 -12.63
CA LYS A 157 39.00 12.86 -13.82
C LYS A 157 38.49 12.23 -15.13
N ASP A 158 38.40 10.91 -15.17
CA ASP A 158 38.12 10.16 -16.40
C ASP A 158 36.70 9.58 -16.47
N LEU A 159 36.14 9.24 -15.32
CA LEU A 159 34.84 8.60 -15.20
C LEU A 159 34.00 9.29 -14.11
N ALA A 160 32.71 9.01 -14.13
CA ALA A 160 31.85 9.29 -13.00
C ALA A 160 31.09 8.01 -12.62
N TYR A 161 30.59 7.99 -11.39
CA TYR A 161 29.84 6.88 -10.85
C TYR A 161 28.53 7.40 -10.26
N LEU A 162 27.45 6.66 -10.50
CA LEU A 162 26.23 6.84 -9.73
C LEU A 162 26.20 5.83 -8.58
N VAL A 163 26.15 6.33 -7.38
CA VAL A 163 25.90 5.55 -6.17
C VAL A 163 24.40 5.52 -5.92
N THR A 164 23.77 4.37 -6.15
CA THR A 164 22.33 4.20 -5.91
C THR A 164 22.05 3.93 -4.44
N PRO A 165 20.92 4.41 -3.89
CA PRO A 165 20.50 4.05 -2.54
C PRO A 165 20.20 2.55 -2.43
N GLY A 166 20.64 1.91 -1.36
CA GLY A 166 20.43 0.48 -1.14
C GLY A 166 21.25 -0.43 -2.06
N ASP A 167 21.03 -1.73 -1.95
CA ASP A 167 21.77 -2.75 -2.72
C ASP A 167 21.04 -3.09 -4.03
N VAL A 168 20.72 -2.08 -4.84
CA VAL A 168 20.04 -2.27 -6.14
C VAL A 168 20.97 -2.99 -7.11
N PHE A 169 22.24 -2.58 -7.14
CA PHE A 169 23.29 -3.22 -7.92
C PHE A 169 24.43 -3.62 -7.01
N ALA A 170 25.12 -4.72 -7.33
CA ALA A 170 26.34 -5.14 -6.64
C ALA A 170 27.47 -4.10 -6.80
N HIS A 171 27.43 -3.32 -7.87
CA HIS A 171 28.45 -2.29 -8.20
C HIS A 171 27.77 -0.98 -8.63
N ASN A 172 28.46 0.14 -8.43
CA ASN A 172 28.02 1.45 -8.88
C ASN A 172 27.85 1.50 -10.42
N ILE A 173 26.93 2.33 -10.91
CA ILE A 173 26.74 2.55 -12.35
C ILE A 173 27.88 3.44 -12.86
N ILE A 174 28.62 2.99 -13.86
CA ILE A 174 29.69 3.75 -14.48
C ILE A 174 29.10 4.71 -15.49
N ILE A 175 29.55 5.97 -15.47
CA ILE A 175 29.11 7.00 -16.41
C ILE A 175 30.35 7.56 -17.13
N PRO A 176 30.48 7.34 -18.46
CA PRO A 176 31.53 7.97 -19.25
C PRO A 176 31.49 9.49 -19.10
N ARG A 177 32.66 10.15 -18.96
CA ARG A 177 32.78 11.59 -18.67
C ARG A 177 31.94 12.46 -19.60
N ARG A 178 31.90 12.13 -20.91
CA ARG A 178 31.12 12.83 -21.92
C ARG A 178 29.59 12.76 -21.69
N LYS A 179 29.10 11.81 -20.85
CA LYS A 179 27.70 11.56 -20.58
C LYS A 179 27.22 12.07 -19.23
N VAL A 180 28.05 12.83 -18.52
CA VAL A 180 27.76 13.37 -17.17
C VAL A 180 26.87 14.63 -17.23
N LYS A 181 26.72 15.27 -18.39
CA LYS A 181 25.90 16.49 -18.61
C LYS A 181 26.19 17.63 -17.65
N GLY A 182 27.46 17.82 -17.24
CA GLY A 182 27.85 18.91 -16.33
C GLY A 182 27.63 18.65 -14.85
N GLY A 183 27.16 17.45 -14.47
CA GLY A 183 26.97 17.06 -13.07
C GLY A 183 28.27 17.09 -12.28
N LYS A 184 28.18 17.43 -11.01
CA LYS A 184 29.28 17.54 -10.05
C LYS A 184 29.19 16.42 -9.02
N THR A 185 30.27 16.21 -8.27
CA THR A 185 30.26 15.30 -7.12
C THR A 185 29.25 15.80 -6.10
N ASP A 186 28.48 14.85 -5.53
CA ASP A 186 27.39 15.03 -4.59
C ASP A 186 26.09 15.63 -5.19
N ASP A 187 26.02 15.79 -6.52
CA ASP A 187 24.73 16.01 -7.16
C ASP A 187 23.89 14.73 -7.15
N LYS A 188 22.59 14.86 -6.91
CA LYS A 188 21.58 13.82 -7.22
C LYS A 188 21.28 13.87 -8.72
N ALA A 189 21.28 12.72 -9.35
CA ALA A 189 21.04 12.62 -10.79
C ALA A 189 20.17 11.41 -11.14
N VAL A 190 19.43 11.56 -12.23
CA VAL A 190 18.71 10.47 -12.90
C VAL A 190 19.61 9.94 -14.02
N VAL A 191 19.93 8.66 -13.99
CA VAL A 191 20.80 7.99 -14.95
C VAL A 191 20.04 6.87 -15.63
N ARG A 192 20.11 6.85 -16.97
CA ARG A 192 19.59 5.75 -17.78
C ARG A 192 20.71 4.75 -18.06
N ILE A 193 20.41 3.47 -17.88
CA ILE A 193 21.33 2.38 -18.27
C ILE A 193 21.33 2.26 -19.80
N ILE A 194 22.52 2.25 -20.38
CA ILE A 194 22.74 2.06 -21.81
C ILE A 194 23.39 0.72 -22.13
N GLU A 195 24.11 0.15 -21.15
CA GLU A 195 24.67 -1.20 -21.24
C GLU A 195 24.46 -1.91 -19.91
N TRP A 196 23.75 -3.02 -19.96
CA TRP A 196 23.50 -3.87 -18.81
C TRP A 196 24.71 -4.77 -18.54
N PRO A 197 25.01 -5.13 -17.27
CA PRO A 197 26.11 -6.01 -16.98
C PRO A 197 25.90 -7.39 -17.58
N ASP A 198 26.94 -7.90 -18.23
CA ASP A 198 27.03 -9.27 -18.71
C ASP A 198 27.91 -10.06 -17.73
N GLY A 199 27.27 -10.58 -16.67
CA GLY A 199 27.89 -11.32 -15.56
C GLY A 199 27.97 -10.56 -14.25
N GLU A 200 28.11 -11.30 -13.14
CA GLU A 200 28.01 -10.80 -11.75
C GLU A 200 29.06 -9.75 -11.34
N ASN A 201 30.19 -9.70 -12.02
CA ASN A 201 31.32 -8.84 -11.65
C ASN A 201 31.49 -7.60 -12.54
N LYS A 202 30.49 -7.28 -13.38
CA LYS A 202 30.53 -6.10 -14.25
C LYS A 202 29.57 -5.02 -13.73
N SER A 203 30.04 -3.78 -13.83
CA SER A 203 29.21 -2.60 -13.54
C SER A 203 28.31 -2.25 -14.72
N PRO A 204 27.04 -1.87 -14.52
CA PRO A 204 26.25 -1.28 -15.59
C PRO A 204 26.85 0.04 -16.07
N ILE A 205 26.67 0.37 -17.36
CA ILE A 205 27.09 1.65 -17.93
C ILE A 205 25.85 2.50 -18.17
N GLY A 206 25.88 3.76 -17.75
CA GLY A 206 24.76 4.68 -17.87
C GLY A 206 25.11 6.03 -18.47
N GLU A 207 24.06 6.81 -18.71
CA GLU A 207 24.16 8.23 -19.06
C GLU A 207 23.24 9.07 -18.19
N VAL A 208 23.68 10.25 -17.79
CA VAL A 208 22.84 11.19 -17.04
C VAL A 208 21.69 11.67 -17.93
N VAL A 209 20.47 11.48 -17.47
CA VAL A 209 19.25 12.01 -18.11
C VAL A 209 18.94 13.41 -17.59
N ASP A 210 18.92 13.56 -16.26
CA ASP A 210 18.64 14.84 -15.57
C ASP A 210 19.51 14.95 -14.33
N ILE A 211 19.88 16.21 -13.99
CA ILE A 211 20.57 16.55 -12.74
C ILE A 211 19.54 17.26 -11.87
N LEU A 212 19.23 16.66 -10.72
CA LEU A 212 18.22 17.16 -9.81
C LEU A 212 18.74 18.31 -8.95
N GLY A 213 20.05 18.32 -8.64
CA GLY A 213 20.75 19.34 -7.84
C GLY A 213 21.58 18.75 -6.72
N GLN A 214 22.04 19.59 -5.80
CA GLN A 214 22.88 19.20 -4.65
C GLN A 214 22.10 18.35 -3.63
N MET A 215 22.74 17.29 -3.17
CA MET A 215 22.23 16.46 -2.10
C MET A 215 21.97 17.26 -0.82
N GLY A 216 20.82 17.00 -0.16
CA GLY A 216 20.39 17.68 1.06
C GLY A 216 19.51 18.91 0.83
N ASP A 217 19.35 19.36 -0.41
CA ASP A 217 18.32 20.34 -0.77
C ASP A 217 16.95 19.64 -0.79
N ASN A 218 15.95 20.23 -0.12
CA ASN A 218 14.63 19.62 0.01
C ASN A 218 13.96 19.32 -1.35
N ASP A 219 14.03 20.26 -2.28
CA ASP A 219 13.45 20.09 -3.62
C ASP A 219 14.12 18.94 -4.36
N VAL A 220 15.43 18.82 -4.21
CA VAL A 220 16.22 17.76 -4.82
C VAL A 220 15.88 16.38 -4.24
N GLU A 221 15.73 16.31 -2.92
CA GLU A 221 15.37 15.04 -2.25
C GLU A 221 13.95 14.59 -2.59
N MET A 222 12.97 15.49 -2.60
CA MET A 222 11.59 15.18 -3.00
C MET A 222 11.51 14.76 -4.47
N ASN A 223 12.18 15.48 -5.38
CA ASN A 223 12.26 15.10 -6.80
C ASN A 223 13.01 13.78 -6.99
N SER A 224 14.00 13.47 -6.15
CA SER A 224 14.71 12.19 -6.15
C SER A 224 13.78 11.02 -5.81
N ILE A 225 12.89 11.21 -4.81
CA ILE A 225 11.88 10.22 -4.46
C ILE A 225 10.95 9.96 -5.65
N LEU A 226 10.41 11.02 -6.26
CA LEU A 226 9.53 10.89 -7.43
C LEU A 226 10.23 10.14 -8.57
N ALA A 227 11.42 10.57 -8.94
CA ALA A 227 12.21 9.96 -10.01
C ALA A 227 12.59 8.49 -9.70
N GLN A 228 12.86 8.15 -8.43
CA GLN A 228 13.13 6.76 -7.99
C GLN A 228 11.96 5.83 -8.30
N TYR A 229 10.73 6.32 -8.18
CA TYR A 229 9.50 5.60 -8.48
C TYR A 229 9.05 5.73 -9.95
N GLY A 230 9.82 6.46 -10.79
CA GLY A 230 9.47 6.71 -12.19
C GLY A 230 8.29 7.70 -12.35
N LEU A 231 7.94 8.42 -11.28
CA LEU A 231 6.90 9.42 -11.30
C LEU A 231 7.39 10.71 -11.96
N PRO A 232 6.58 11.35 -12.80
CA PRO A 232 6.94 12.62 -13.42
C PRO A 232 6.88 13.74 -12.38
N TYR A 233 7.97 14.49 -12.24
CA TYR A 233 8.11 15.65 -11.34
C TYR A 233 8.09 16.99 -12.06
N LYS A 234 7.96 16.99 -13.39
CA LYS A 234 7.82 18.17 -14.25
C LYS A 234 6.75 17.91 -15.31
N TYR A 235 6.08 18.94 -15.78
CA TYR A 235 5.24 18.85 -16.95
C TYR A 235 6.04 19.07 -18.22
N PRO A 236 5.72 18.32 -19.30
CA PRO A 236 6.20 18.67 -20.63
C PRO A 236 5.64 20.02 -21.07
N LYS A 237 6.50 20.91 -21.58
CA LYS A 237 6.11 22.27 -21.98
C LYS A 237 4.92 22.32 -22.96
N ASN A 238 4.86 21.37 -23.89
CA ASN A 238 3.76 21.27 -24.86
C ASN A 238 2.41 20.94 -24.20
N VAL A 239 2.41 20.25 -23.04
CA VAL A 239 1.18 19.97 -22.24
C VAL A 239 0.74 21.23 -21.50
N GLU A 240 1.67 21.97 -20.90
CA GLU A 240 1.39 23.25 -20.25
C GLU A 240 0.88 24.28 -21.27
N ASP A 241 1.55 24.40 -22.43
CA ASP A 241 1.13 25.29 -23.52
C ASP A 241 -0.28 24.94 -24.04
N ALA A 242 -0.64 23.65 -24.09
CA ALA A 242 -1.98 23.22 -24.45
C ALA A 242 -3.02 23.58 -23.39
N ALA A 243 -2.71 23.39 -22.12
CA ALA A 243 -3.59 23.76 -21.00
C ALA A 243 -3.82 25.28 -20.93
N ASN A 244 -2.78 26.08 -21.21
CA ASN A 244 -2.86 27.54 -21.24
C ASN A 244 -3.76 28.09 -22.35
N LYS A 245 -4.05 27.30 -23.39
CA LYS A 245 -4.96 27.68 -24.48
C LYS A 245 -6.42 27.36 -24.20
N ILE A 246 -6.72 26.58 -23.16
CA ILE A 246 -8.09 26.25 -22.79
C ILE A 246 -8.76 27.48 -22.24
N SER A 247 -9.90 27.89 -22.83
CA SER A 247 -10.76 28.92 -22.27
C SER A 247 -11.49 28.39 -21.03
N GLY A 248 -11.56 29.22 -20.00
CA GLY A 248 -12.39 28.97 -18.82
C GLY A 248 -13.76 29.64 -18.93
N GLU A 249 -14.08 30.28 -20.05
CA GLU A 249 -15.36 30.95 -20.25
C GLU A 249 -16.49 29.92 -20.42
N ILE A 250 -17.58 30.12 -19.70
CA ILE A 250 -18.82 29.35 -19.83
C ILE A 250 -19.65 29.98 -20.94
N THR A 251 -20.01 29.20 -21.93
CA THR A 251 -20.72 29.67 -23.12
C THR A 251 -22.23 29.65 -22.90
N GLU A 252 -22.99 30.42 -23.74
CA GLU A 252 -24.46 30.37 -23.76
C GLU A 252 -25.00 28.95 -24.03
N GLN A 253 -24.26 28.12 -24.73
CA GLN A 253 -24.62 26.72 -24.97
C GLN A 253 -24.48 25.89 -23.69
N ASP A 254 -23.42 26.12 -22.91
CA ASP A 254 -23.20 25.42 -21.62
C ASP A 254 -24.36 25.69 -20.66
N TYR A 255 -24.84 26.93 -20.59
CA TYR A 255 -26.00 27.26 -19.75
C TYR A 255 -27.31 26.58 -20.20
N LYS A 256 -27.51 26.39 -21.50
CA LYS A 256 -28.73 25.74 -22.04
C LYS A 256 -28.74 24.23 -21.82
N GLU A 257 -27.57 23.60 -21.79
CA GLU A 257 -27.43 22.15 -21.66
C GLU A 257 -27.32 21.68 -20.23
N ARG A 258 -27.28 22.62 -19.25
CA ARG A 258 -27.00 22.32 -17.84
C ARG A 258 -28.12 22.83 -16.94
N GLU A 259 -28.35 22.14 -15.81
CA GLU A 259 -29.22 22.65 -14.76
C GLU A 259 -28.54 23.78 -14.01
N ASP A 260 -29.28 24.85 -13.71
CA ASP A 260 -28.77 26.04 -13.02
C ASP A 260 -28.92 25.92 -11.49
N PHE A 261 -27.79 25.79 -10.80
CA PHE A 261 -27.70 25.73 -9.34
C PHE A 261 -27.04 26.99 -8.72
N ARG A 262 -26.77 28.04 -9.47
CA ARG A 262 -26.13 29.28 -9.01
C ARG A 262 -26.83 29.99 -7.86
N LYS A 263 -28.12 29.75 -7.68
CA LYS A 263 -28.95 30.37 -6.62
C LYS A 263 -29.21 29.45 -5.43
N VAL A 264 -28.69 28.23 -5.46
CA VAL A 264 -28.85 27.27 -4.38
C VAL A 264 -27.61 27.32 -3.51
N PHE A 265 -27.78 27.48 -2.20
CA PHE A 265 -26.63 27.48 -1.28
C PHE A 265 -25.71 26.30 -1.60
N THR A 266 -24.47 26.63 -1.90
CA THR A 266 -23.42 25.68 -2.29
C THR A 266 -22.11 26.04 -1.60
N CYS A 267 -21.41 25.06 -1.06
CA CYS A 267 -20.10 25.28 -0.45
C CYS A 267 -19.13 24.12 -0.73
N THR A 268 -17.83 24.43 -0.68
CA THR A 268 -16.77 23.42 -0.61
C THR A 268 -16.23 23.33 0.82
N ILE A 269 -15.77 22.14 1.23
CA ILE A 269 -15.20 21.89 2.56
C ILE A 269 -13.91 21.07 2.37
N ASP A 270 -12.75 21.71 2.54
CA ASP A 270 -11.46 21.21 2.10
C ASP A 270 -10.35 21.41 3.15
N PRO A 271 -9.17 20.76 2.99
CA PRO A 271 -7.97 21.10 3.77
C PRO A 271 -7.57 22.56 3.60
N LYS A 272 -6.91 23.14 4.62
CA LYS A 272 -6.51 24.55 4.64
C LYS A 272 -5.72 25.00 3.40
N ASP A 273 -4.84 24.16 2.91
CA ASP A 273 -3.87 24.39 1.83
C ASP A 273 -4.33 23.90 0.45
N ALA A 274 -5.52 23.29 0.36
CA ALA A 274 -6.09 22.83 -0.91
C ALA A 274 -6.38 24.00 -1.85
N LYS A 275 -6.15 23.77 -3.16
CA LYS A 275 -6.43 24.70 -4.28
C LYS A 275 -7.27 24.06 -5.38
N ASP A 276 -7.33 22.74 -5.40
CA ASP A 276 -7.98 21.88 -6.36
C ASP A 276 -9.30 21.32 -5.78
N PHE A 277 -10.32 22.18 -5.76
CA PHE A 277 -11.62 21.82 -5.20
C PHE A 277 -12.40 20.94 -6.18
N ASP A 278 -12.33 19.63 -5.95
CA ASP A 278 -12.99 18.62 -6.77
C ASP A 278 -14.49 18.61 -6.56
N ASP A 279 -14.97 18.85 -5.34
CA ASP A 279 -16.36 18.65 -4.92
C ASP A 279 -16.94 19.82 -4.14
N ALA A 280 -18.25 20.02 -4.32
CA ALA A 280 -19.05 20.96 -3.56
C ALA A 280 -20.39 20.32 -3.16
N LEU A 281 -20.95 20.75 -2.05
CA LEU A 281 -22.23 20.32 -1.54
C LEU A 281 -23.24 21.48 -1.60
N SER A 282 -24.44 21.22 -2.14
CA SER A 282 -25.56 22.16 -2.05
C SER A 282 -26.70 21.55 -1.26
N ILE A 283 -27.50 22.41 -0.61
CA ILE A 283 -28.69 21.98 0.13
C ILE A 283 -29.80 22.99 0.08
N GLN A 284 -31.04 22.52 -0.16
CA GLN A 284 -32.24 23.32 -0.03
C GLN A 284 -33.42 22.47 0.44
N ARG A 285 -34.38 23.11 1.09
CA ARG A 285 -35.64 22.48 1.49
C ARG A 285 -36.65 22.47 0.33
N LEU A 286 -37.25 21.31 0.06
CA LEU A 286 -38.31 21.16 -0.94
C LEU A 286 -39.68 21.41 -0.32
N GLU A 287 -40.67 21.76 -1.16
CA GLU A 287 -42.05 22.01 -0.75
C GLU A 287 -42.71 20.80 -0.05
N ASN A 288 -42.36 19.57 -0.45
CA ASN A 288 -42.82 18.34 0.17
C ASN A 288 -42.17 18.01 1.50
N GLY A 289 -41.30 18.88 2.00
CA GLY A 289 -40.61 18.71 3.28
C GLY A 289 -39.38 17.84 3.23
N ASN A 290 -38.96 17.32 2.10
CA ASN A 290 -37.70 16.63 1.90
C ASN A 290 -36.56 17.63 1.67
N TRP A 291 -35.32 17.11 1.68
CA TRP A 291 -34.12 17.89 1.39
C TRP A 291 -33.62 17.56 -0.03
N GLN A 292 -33.39 18.58 -0.84
CA GLN A 292 -32.57 18.42 -2.04
C GLN A 292 -31.12 18.65 -1.65
N VAL A 293 -30.28 17.64 -1.86
CA VAL A 293 -28.82 17.73 -1.65
C VAL A 293 -28.12 17.48 -2.98
N GLY A 294 -27.33 18.42 -3.42
CA GLY A 294 -26.47 18.28 -4.60
C GLY A 294 -25.06 17.90 -4.21
N VAL A 295 -24.51 16.88 -4.87
CA VAL A 295 -23.08 16.56 -4.86
C VAL A 295 -22.54 16.97 -6.22
N HIS A 296 -21.84 18.09 -6.27
CA HIS A 296 -21.34 18.72 -7.48
C HIS A 296 -19.85 18.43 -7.62
N ILE A 297 -19.45 17.86 -8.75
CA ILE A 297 -18.08 17.45 -9.02
C ILE A 297 -17.56 18.25 -10.21
N ALA A 298 -16.35 18.76 -10.13
CA ALA A 298 -15.68 19.49 -11.21
C ALA A 298 -15.78 18.75 -12.54
N ASP A 299 -16.36 19.37 -13.58
CA ASP A 299 -16.54 18.73 -14.88
C ASP A 299 -15.24 18.76 -15.70
N VAL A 300 -14.25 18.00 -15.25
CA VAL A 300 -12.95 17.88 -15.92
C VAL A 300 -13.11 17.34 -17.34
N SER A 301 -14.08 16.45 -17.55
CA SER A 301 -14.31 15.80 -18.85
C SER A 301 -14.78 16.77 -19.95
N HIS A 302 -15.34 17.90 -19.57
CA HIS A 302 -15.67 18.99 -20.49
C HIS A 302 -14.43 19.65 -21.08
N TYR A 303 -13.40 19.90 -20.25
CA TYR A 303 -12.18 20.60 -20.65
C TYR A 303 -11.10 19.67 -21.19
N VAL A 304 -11.00 18.46 -20.67
CA VAL A 304 -9.99 17.46 -21.03
C VAL A 304 -10.64 16.38 -21.89
N THR A 305 -10.61 16.62 -23.22
CA THR A 305 -11.18 15.69 -24.18
C THR A 305 -10.33 14.44 -24.35
N GLU A 306 -10.98 13.28 -24.53
CA GLU A 306 -10.32 11.98 -24.72
C GLU A 306 -9.34 12.00 -25.90
N GLY A 307 -8.13 11.48 -25.70
CA GLY A 307 -7.06 11.42 -26.71
C GLY A 307 -6.31 12.72 -26.93
N SER A 308 -6.67 13.84 -26.28
CA SER A 308 -5.90 15.09 -26.31
C SER A 308 -4.51 14.91 -25.72
N ILE A 309 -3.63 15.89 -25.95
CA ILE A 309 -2.28 15.87 -25.36
C ILE A 309 -2.30 15.91 -23.82
N ILE A 310 -3.27 16.63 -23.25
CA ILE A 310 -3.47 16.74 -21.80
C ILE A 310 -4.00 15.41 -21.28
N ASP A 311 -4.95 14.80 -21.97
CA ASP A 311 -5.52 13.50 -21.61
C ASP A 311 -4.45 12.40 -21.61
N LYS A 312 -3.60 12.35 -22.63
CA LYS A 312 -2.48 11.39 -22.68
C LYS A 312 -1.51 11.53 -21.50
N GLU A 313 -1.24 12.76 -21.07
CA GLU A 313 -0.43 13.00 -19.89
C GLU A 313 -1.18 12.62 -18.61
N ALA A 314 -2.49 12.91 -18.52
CA ALA A 314 -3.33 12.49 -17.40
C ALA A 314 -3.42 10.97 -17.28
N VAL A 315 -3.58 10.23 -18.39
CA VAL A 315 -3.49 8.76 -18.42
C VAL A 315 -2.16 8.29 -17.86
N LYS A 316 -1.04 8.85 -18.36
CA LYS A 316 0.30 8.46 -17.92
C LYS A 316 0.51 8.67 -16.42
N ARG A 317 -0.01 9.76 -15.85
CA ARG A 317 0.09 10.06 -14.41
C ARG A 317 -0.91 9.26 -13.59
N ALA A 318 -2.10 9.06 -14.11
CA ALA A 318 -3.26 8.36 -13.55
C ALA A 318 -3.78 8.92 -12.23
N THR A 319 -2.94 9.53 -11.40
CA THR A 319 -3.29 10.15 -10.11
C THR A 319 -2.35 11.29 -9.76
N SER A 320 -2.84 12.24 -8.97
CA SER A 320 -1.97 13.20 -8.27
C SER A 320 -1.14 12.49 -7.21
N VAL A 321 0.06 13.00 -6.93
CA VAL A 321 0.99 12.45 -5.93
C VAL A 321 1.17 13.46 -4.82
N TYR A 322 0.90 13.05 -3.58
CA TYR A 322 0.99 13.88 -2.39
C TYR A 322 2.26 13.53 -1.63
N LEU A 323 3.20 14.47 -1.56
CA LEU A 323 4.36 14.37 -0.68
C LEU A 323 4.12 15.23 0.55
N VAL A 324 4.99 15.13 1.54
CA VAL A 324 4.81 15.87 2.82
C VAL A 324 4.70 17.38 2.62
N ASP A 325 5.48 17.95 1.69
CA ASP A 325 5.62 19.39 1.49
C ASP A 325 4.98 19.90 0.19
N ARG A 326 4.53 19.02 -0.70
CA ARG A 326 4.02 19.41 -2.02
C ARG A 326 3.10 18.36 -2.64
N THR A 327 2.27 18.83 -3.57
CA THR A 327 1.46 17.97 -4.44
C THR A 327 1.99 18.05 -5.87
N ILE A 328 2.15 16.90 -6.51
CA ILE A 328 2.40 16.81 -7.96
C ILE A 328 1.07 16.48 -8.63
N PRO A 329 0.41 17.44 -9.26
CA PRO A 329 -0.94 17.25 -9.75
C PRO A 329 -1.00 16.34 -10.99
N MET A 330 -2.12 15.65 -11.16
CA MET A 330 -2.41 14.85 -12.37
C MET A 330 -2.63 15.75 -13.58
N LEU A 331 -3.28 16.88 -13.41
CA LEU A 331 -3.56 17.88 -14.45
C LEU A 331 -2.68 19.10 -14.28
N PRO A 332 -2.35 19.86 -15.36
CA PRO A 332 -1.65 21.13 -15.26
C PRO A 332 -2.37 22.11 -14.31
N GLU A 333 -1.59 22.92 -13.58
CA GLU A 333 -2.11 23.85 -12.54
C GLU A 333 -3.23 24.77 -13.04
N ARG A 334 -3.15 25.23 -14.28
CA ARG A 334 -4.22 26.05 -14.87
C ARG A 334 -5.59 25.33 -14.86
N LEU A 335 -5.60 24.02 -15.05
CA LEU A 335 -6.82 23.23 -15.00
C LEU A 335 -7.19 22.88 -13.56
N CYS A 336 -6.28 22.26 -12.82
CA CYS A 336 -6.61 21.74 -11.49
C CYS A 336 -6.87 22.84 -10.45
N ASN A 337 -6.16 23.98 -10.48
CA ASN A 337 -6.29 25.01 -9.46
C ASN A 337 -7.22 26.17 -9.86
N PHE A 338 -7.56 26.29 -11.16
CA PHE A 338 -8.31 27.45 -11.66
C PHE A 338 -9.56 27.04 -12.44
N ILE A 339 -9.42 26.46 -13.65
CA ILE A 339 -10.57 26.27 -14.55
C ILE A 339 -11.55 25.24 -13.98
N CYS A 340 -11.06 24.06 -13.59
CA CYS A 340 -11.91 22.99 -13.08
C CYS A 340 -12.26 23.15 -11.60
N SER A 341 -11.37 23.76 -10.79
CA SER A 341 -11.57 23.91 -9.34
C SER A 341 -12.84 24.68 -9.02
N LEU A 342 -13.69 24.16 -8.15
CA LEU A 342 -14.98 24.75 -7.75
C LEU A 342 -14.79 25.88 -6.75
N ARG A 343 -14.09 26.93 -7.19
CA ARG A 343 -13.70 28.11 -6.39
C ARG A 343 -14.92 28.93 -5.99
N PRO A 344 -14.92 29.52 -4.78
CA PRO A 344 -16.04 30.32 -4.31
C PRO A 344 -16.21 31.62 -5.12
N ASN A 345 -17.44 32.09 -5.27
CA ASN A 345 -17.85 33.30 -6.00
C ASN A 345 -17.42 33.29 -7.47
N GLU A 346 -17.31 32.09 -8.06
CA GLU A 346 -17.04 31.89 -9.48
C GLU A 346 -18.05 30.88 -10.05
N GLU A 347 -18.63 31.19 -11.21
CA GLU A 347 -19.44 30.19 -11.92
C GLU A 347 -18.56 29.06 -12.43
N LYS A 348 -18.98 27.83 -12.17
CA LYS A 348 -18.23 26.61 -12.54
C LYS A 348 -19.14 25.57 -13.16
N LEU A 349 -18.56 24.83 -14.11
CA LEU A 349 -19.20 23.66 -14.69
C LEU A 349 -18.97 22.45 -13.78
N ALA A 350 -20.07 21.77 -13.47
CA ALA A 350 -19.99 20.56 -12.62
C ALA A 350 -20.79 19.42 -13.24
N TYR A 351 -20.40 18.20 -12.89
CA TYR A 351 -21.16 16.97 -13.09
C TYR A 351 -21.72 16.55 -11.75
N SER A 352 -23.02 16.49 -11.62
CA SER A 352 -23.67 16.47 -10.31
C SER A 352 -24.60 15.29 -10.14
N VAL A 353 -24.65 14.79 -8.89
CA VAL A 353 -25.70 13.88 -8.45
C VAL A 353 -26.59 14.65 -7.49
N ILE A 354 -27.86 14.86 -7.91
CA ILE A 354 -28.85 15.60 -7.14
C ILE A 354 -29.77 14.61 -6.48
N PHE A 355 -29.79 14.59 -5.16
CA PHE A 355 -30.60 13.70 -4.34
C PHE A 355 -31.82 14.41 -3.77
N GLU A 356 -32.94 13.71 -3.69
CA GLU A 356 -34.03 14.01 -2.78
C GLU A 356 -33.97 13.06 -1.60
N LEU A 357 -33.71 13.61 -0.41
CA LEU A 357 -33.55 12.87 0.84
C LEU A 357 -34.69 13.22 1.81
N ASP A 358 -35.26 12.22 2.47
CA ASP A 358 -36.13 12.48 3.59
C ASP A 358 -35.34 12.84 4.85
N ASN A 359 -36.06 13.14 5.95
CA ASN A 359 -35.42 13.48 7.23
C ASN A 359 -34.62 12.32 7.84
N ASN A 360 -34.74 11.08 7.34
CA ASN A 360 -33.95 9.91 7.75
C ASN A 360 -32.76 9.67 6.82
N ALA A 361 -32.52 10.57 5.87
CA ALA A 361 -31.52 10.45 4.81
C ALA A 361 -31.77 9.26 3.86
N GLU A 362 -33.03 8.77 3.76
CA GLU A 362 -33.41 7.81 2.73
C GLU A 362 -33.53 8.52 1.37
N VAL A 363 -32.90 7.95 0.36
CA VAL A 363 -32.96 8.47 -1.02
C VAL A 363 -34.36 8.16 -1.59
N LYS A 364 -35.14 9.19 -1.83
CA LYS A 364 -36.47 9.08 -2.46
C LYS A 364 -36.37 9.16 -3.99
N ASN A 365 -35.48 10.02 -4.47
CA ASN A 365 -35.20 10.18 -5.88
C ASN A 365 -33.77 10.70 -6.09
N TYR A 366 -33.20 10.50 -7.28
CA TYR A 366 -31.94 11.11 -7.68
C TYR A 366 -31.89 11.33 -9.20
N ARG A 367 -31.05 12.24 -9.64
CA ARG A 367 -30.67 12.41 -11.04
C ARG A 367 -29.17 12.74 -11.15
N ILE A 368 -28.58 12.31 -12.25
CA ILE A 368 -27.16 12.53 -12.57
C ILE A 368 -27.15 13.45 -13.79
N VAL A 369 -26.70 14.69 -13.62
CA VAL A 369 -26.84 15.77 -14.59
C VAL A 369 -25.63 16.69 -14.61
N HIS A 370 -25.40 17.33 -15.74
CA HIS A 370 -24.48 18.45 -15.81
C HIS A 370 -25.13 19.70 -15.22
N THR A 371 -24.39 20.49 -14.46
CA THR A 371 -24.87 21.70 -13.79
C THR A 371 -23.93 22.88 -14.00
N VAL A 372 -24.47 24.09 -13.80
CA VAL A 372 -23.67 25.28 -13.53
C VAL A 372 -23.92 25.65 -12.08
N ILE A 373 -22.86 25.80 -11.31
CA ILE A 373 -22.90 26.18 -9.90
C ILE A 373 -22.13 27.47 -9.66
N GLU A 374 -22.45 28.14 -8.58
CA GLU A 374 -21.63 29.19 -7.96
C GLU A 374 -21.51 28.84 -6.48
N SER A 375 -20.28 28.55 -6.01
CA SER A 375 -20.06 28.22 -4.61
C SER A 375 -20.06 29.50 -3.78
N ASP A 376 -20.96 29.61 -2.80
CA ASP A 376 -21.07 30.78 -1.92
C ASP A 376 -19.86 30.93 -1.01
N ARG A 377 -19.27 29.80 -0.58
CA ARG A 377 -18.16 29.83 0.37
C ARG A 377 -17.30 28.56 0.31
N ARG A 378 -16.00 28.77 0.43
CA ARG A 378 -15.04 27.70 0.76
C ARG A 378 -14.83 27.65 2.27
N TYR A 379 -15.10 26.51 2.89
CA TYR A 379 -14.80 26.22 4.28
C TYR A 379 -13.54 25.35 4.39
N LYS A 380 -12.86 25.47 5.54
CA LYS A 380 -11.86 24.49 5.99
C LYS A 380 -12.54 23.46 6.89
N TYR A 381 -12.03 22.22 6.92
CA TYR A 381 -12.55 21.20 7.82
C TYR A 381 -12.59 21.67 9.28
N GLU A 382 -11.56 22.41 9.72
CA GLU A 382 -11.46 22.95 11.06
C GLU A 382 -12.58 23.96 11.36
N GLU A 383 -12.89 24.87 10.43
CA GLU A 383 -13.96 25.85 10.57
C GLU A 383 -15.35 25.19 10.70
N VAL A 384 -15.61 24.17 9.87
CA VAL A 384 -16.87 23.41 9.97
C VAL A 384 -16.94 22.64 11.28
N GLN A 385 -15.84 22.04 11.72
CA GLN A 385 -15.78 21.31 12.98
C GLN A 385 -16.06 22.22 14.18
N GLU A 386 -15.44 23.40 14.21
CA GLU A 386 -15.67 24.42 15.26
C GLU A 386 -17.14 24.87 15.26
N LEU A 387 -17.74 25.08 14.08
CA LEU A 387 -19.15 25.44 13.97
C LEU A 387 -20.04 24.33 14.50
N LEU A 388 -19.79 23.07 14.18
CA LEU A 388 -20.55 21.92 14.66
C LEU A 388 -20.46 21.82 16.19
N GLU A 389 -19.27 21.94 16.76
CA GLU A 389 -19.00 21.87 18.21
C GLU A 389 -19.67 23.04 18.96
N ALA A 390 -19.61 24.27 18.41
CA ALA A 390 -20.28 25.44 18.95
C ALA A 390 -21.81 25.28 19.02
N ASN A 391 -22.38 24.43 18.17
CA ASN A 391 -23.82 24.09 18.14
C ASN A 391 -24.16 22.76 18.81
N GLY A 392 -23.27 22.27 19.69
CA GLY A 392 -23.52 21.13 20.57
C GLY A 392 -23.25 19.74 19.97
N VAL A 393 -22.55 19.66 18.84
CA VAL A 393 -22.03 18.38 18.35
C VAL A 393 -20.82 17.98 19.18
N ILE A 394 -20.81 16.73 19.65
CA ILE A 394 -19.62 16.14 20.29
C ILE A 394 -18.97 15.20 19.27
N ASP A 395 -17.72 15.54 18.89
CA ASP A 395 -16.98 14.79 17.87
C ASP A 395 -16.90 13.30 18.18
N GLY A 396 -17.10 12.50 17.16
CA GLY A 396 -16.97 11.05 17.21
C GLY A 396 -18.12 10.28 17.88
N THR A 397 -19.08 10.95 18.53
CA THR A 397 -20.23 10.28 19.17
C THR A 397 -21.27 9.76 18.17
N GLY A 398 -21.32 10.37 16.97
CA GLY A 398 -22.37 10.10 15.97
C GLY A 398 -23.71 10.76 16.30
N GLU A 399 -23.82 11.47 17.42
CA GLU A 399 -25.03 12.19 17.79
C GLU A 399 -25.12 13.52 17.01
N PRO A 400 -26.30 13.86 16.47
CA PRO A 400 -26.50 15.12 15.77
C PRO A 400 -26.56 16.31 16.74
N ALA A 401 -26.34 17.51 16.21
CA ALA A 401 -26.63 18.75 16.96
C ALA A 401 -28.05 18.74 17.53
N PRO A 402 -28.26 19.28 18.75
CA PRO A 402 -29.59 19.53 19.28
C PRO A 402 -30.46 20.30 18.30
N ALA A 403 -31.78 20.14 18.39
CA ALA A 403 -32.68 20.92 17.55
C ALA A 403 -32.58 22.41 17.88
N GLU A 404 -32.62 23.26 16.86
CA GLU A 404 -32.70 24.70 17.02
C GLU A 404 -33.95 25.09 17.81
N THR A 405 -33.80 25.99 18.78
CA THR A 405 -34.91 26.55 19.55
C THR A 405 -34.77 28.08 19.57
N LYS A 406 -35.84 28.76 19.96
CA LYS A 406 -35.80 30.23 20.15
C LYS A 406 -34.79 30.67 21.22
N GLU A 407 -34.54 29.82 22.20
CA GLU A 407 -33.59 30.09 23.30
C GLU A 407 -32.15 29.73 22.92
N HIS A 408 -31.99 28.80 21.98
CA HIS A 408 -30.70 28.33 21.47
C HIS A 408 -30.73 28.31 19.93
N PRO A 409 -30.65 29.48 19.27
CA PRO A 409 -30.54 29.56 17.81
C PRO A 409 -29.16 29.04 17.38
N TYR A 410 -29.08 28.45 16.20
CA TYR A 410 -27.80 28.02 15.65
C TYR A 410 -26.84 29.19 15.39
N GLN A 411 -25.60 29.02 15.77
CA GLN A 411 -24.56 30.04 15.68
C GLN A 411 -23.65 29.79 14.49
N GLY A 412 -23.28 30.86 13.79
CA GLY A 412 -22.35 30.83 12.66
C GLY A 412 -23.05 31.05 11.34
N GLU A 413 -22.25 31.42 10.35
CA GLU A 413 -22.73 31.63 8.99
C GLU A 413 -23.10 30.30 8.33
N ASN A 414 -24.30 30.24 7.75
CA ASN A 414 -24.85 29.02 7.13
C ASN A 414 -24.95 27.80 8.08
N ALA A 415 -25.03 28.06 9.40
CA ALA A 415 -25.04 27.02 10.42
C ALA A 415 -26.19 26.01 10.21
N LEU A 416 -27.39 26.47 9.85
CA LEU A 416 -28.54 25.61 9.57
C LEU A 416 -28.24 24.60 8.46
N GLN A 417 -27.61 25.06 7.37
CA GLN A 417 -27.27 24.24 6.23
C GLN A 417 -26.20 23.18 6.59
N LEU A 418 -25.10 23.59 7.23
CA LEU A 418 -24.02 22.71 7.62
C LEU A 418 -24.44 21.68 8.68
N ILE A 419 -25.22 22.10 9.70
CA ILE A 419 -25.77 21.18 10.72
C ILE A 419 -26.76 20.20 10.10
N THR A 420 -27.54 20.64 9.11
CA THR A 420 -28.47 19.73 8.40
C THR A 420 -27.71 18.71 7.58
N LEU A 421 -26.66 19.13 6.85
CA LEU A 421 -25.78 18.20 6.12
C LEU A 421 -25.12 17.20 7.08
N ASP A 422 -24.57 17.65 8.22
CA ASP A 422 -23.99 16.77 9.23
C ASP A 422 -25.01 15.75 9.77
N ARG A 423 -26.22 16.19 10.07
CA ARG A 423 -27.31 15.32 10.55
C ARG A 423 -27.67 14.24 9.53
N LEU A 424 -27.77 14.59 8.25
CA LEU A 424 -28.03 13.64 7.15
C LEU A 424 -26.84 12.69 6.99
N ALA A 425 -25.61 13.19 6.99
CA ALA A 425 -24.40 12.38 6.88
C ALA A 425 -24.27 11.35 8.01
N LYS A 426 -24.54 11.73 9.26
CA LYS A 426 -24.56 10.81 10.42
C LYS A 426 -25.56 9.67 10.23
N LYS A 427 -26.74 9.96 9.67
CA LYS A 427 -27.74 8.93 9.35
C LYS A 427 -27.29 7.99 8.23
N LEU A 428 -26.69 8.52 7.16
CA LEU A 428 -26.08 7.72 6.09
C LEU A 428 -25.01 6.80 6.65
N ARG A 429 -24.12 7.34 7.50
CA ARG A 429 -23.05 6.58 8.16
C ARG A 429 -23.59 5.47 9.05
N ALA A 430 -24.61 5.76 9.88
CA ALA A 430 -25.25 4.76 10.74
C ALA A 430 -25.88 3.63 9.91
N ALA A 431 -26.57 3.96 8.81
CA ALA A 431 -27.12 2.98 7.87
C ALA A 431 -26.04 2.11 7.22
N ARG A 432 -24.89 2.68 6.84
CA ARG A 432 -23.77 1.96 6.27
C ARG A 432 -23.17 0.95 7.24
N PHE A 433 -22.94 1.33 8.50
CA PHE A 433 -22.43 0.40 9.51
C PHE A 433 -23.45 -0.68 9.91
N LYS A 434 -24.75 -0.35 9.90
CA LYS A 434 -25.81 -1.34 10.07
C LYS A 434 -25.82 -2.40 8.96
N ASN A 435 -25.33 -2.04 7.77
CA ASN A 435 -25.17 -2.93 6.63
C ASN A 435 -23.77 -3.58 6.55
N ASP A 436 -23.11 -3.74 7.70
CA ASP A 436 -21.85 -4.49 7.84
C ASP A 436 -20.60 -3.83 7.23
N ALA A 437 -20.57 -2.50 7.02
CA ALA A 437 -19.32 -1.82 6.66
C ALA A 437 -18.28 -1.97 7.77
N VAL A 438 -17.01 -2.12 7.40
CA VAL A 438 -15.91 -2.29 8.37
C VAL A 438 -15.45 -0.93 8.87
N LYS A 439 -15.34 -0.79 10.20
CA LYS A 439 -14.88 0.44 10.86
C LYS A 439 -13.36 0.33 11.12
N PHE A 440 -12.57 1.17 10.48
CA PHE A 440 -11.17 1.41 10.82
C PHE A 440 -10.97 2.90 11.02
N ASP A 441 -10.57 3.30 12.20
CA ASP A 441 -10.15 4.68 12.45
C ASP A 441 -8.65 4.76 12.21
N ARG A 442 -8.25 5.51 11.17
CA ARG A 442 -6.84 5.73 10.85
C ARG A 442 -6.41 7.09 11.40
N GLU A 443 -5.26 7.06 12.00
CA GLU A 443 -4.49 8.26 12.33
C GLU A 443 -3.36 8.36 11.31
N GLU A 444 -3.18 9.51 10.70
CA GLU A 444 -2.15 9.77 9.70
C GLU A 444 -1.10 10.71 10.27
N LEU A 445 0.17 10.34 10.14
CA LEU A 445 1.28 11.17 10.59
C LEU A 445 1.46 12.34 9.62
N HIS A 446 1.36 13.55 10.15
CA HIS A 446 1.58 14.79 9.42
C HIS A 446 2.77 15.56 10.00
N PHE A 447 3.42 16.33 9.15
CA PHE A 447 4.51 17.24 9.53
C PHE A 447 4.15 18.67 9.18
N ASP A 448 4.40 19.60 10.11
CA ASP A 448 4.52 21.01 9.76
C ASP A 448 5.94 21.25 9.27
N VAL A 449 6.06 21.93 8.15
CA VAL A 449 7.35 22.26 7.54
C VAL A 449 7.55 23.76 7.47
N ASP A 450 8.79 24.21 7.60
CA ASP A 450 9.15 25.61 7.40
C ASP A 450 9.18 25.99 5.89
N GLU A 451 9.50 27.25 5.57
CA GLU A 451 9.59 27.75 4.20
C GLU A 451 10.64 27.02 3.34
N LYS A 452 11.58 26.31 3.95
CA LYS A 452 12.60 25.50 3.28
C LYS A 452 12.20 24.03 3.18
N GLY A 453 11.00 23.68 3.65
CA GLY A 453 10.50 22.30 3.69
C GLY A 453 11.10 21.44 4.80
N LYS A 454 11.85 22.03 5.78
CA LYS A 454 12.37 21.29 6.93
C LYS A 454 11.24 21.03 7.94
N PRO A 455 11.08 19.81 8.47
CA PRO A 455 10.04 19.49 9.45
C PRO A 455 10.34 20.17 10.79
N VAL A 456 9.35 20.91 11.33
CA VAL A 456 9.43 21.63 12.60
C VAL A 456 8.59 20.97 13.69
N SER A 457 7.49 20.29 13.32
CA SER A 457 6.65 19.51 14.22
C SER A 457 6.07 18.30 13.52
N CYS A 458 5.61 17.32 14.29
CA CYS A 458 4.86 16.19 13.78
C CYS A 458 3.68 15.88 14.72
N TYR A 459 2.55 15.45 14.12
CA TYR A 459 1.33 15.15 14.85
C TYR A 459 0.47 14.14 14.09
N TYR A 460 -0.44 13.47 14.81
CA TYR A 460 -1.45 12.64 14.18
C TYR A 460 -2.71 13.45 13.85
N LYS A 461 -3.13 13.39 12.59
CA LYS A 461 -4.40 13.94 12.13
C LYS A 461 -5.47 12.86 12.19
N ARG A 462 -6.55 13.15 12.91
CA ARG A 462 -7.73 12.27 13.00
C ARG A 462 -8.85 12.81 12.12
N SER A 463 -9.60 11.90 11.49
CA SER A 463 -10.83 12.27 10.78
C SER A 463 -11.92 12.61 11.78
N LYS A 464 -12.36 13.88 11.79
CA LYS A 464 -13.44 14.42 12.63
C LYS A 464 -14.80 14.39 11.91
N ASP A 465 -15.85 14.83 12.58
CA ASP A 465 -17.22 14.81 12.02
C ASP A 465 -17.35 15.66 10.74
N ALA A 466 -16.64 16.80 10.64
CA ALA A 466 -16.59 17.58 9.41
C ALA A 466 -16.02 16.81 8.21
N ASN A 467 -14.99 15.97 8.41
CA ASN A 467 -14.46 15.10 7.37
C ASN A 467 -15.46 14.01 6.98
N LYS A 468 -16.12 13.40 7.99
CA LYS A 468 -17.12 12.35 7.79
C LYS A 468 -18.35 12.85 7.09
N LEU A 469 -18.71 14.14 7.27
CA LEU A 469 -19.82 14.80 6.56
C LEU A 469 -19.57 14.71 5.04
N VAL A 470 -18.43 15.19 4.57
CA VAL A 470 -18.08 15.18 3.14
C VAL A 470 -17.96 13.72 2.65
N GLU A 471 -17.25 12.87 3.40
CA GLU A 471 -17.06 11.45 3.06
C GLU A 471 -18.38 10.75 2.74
N GLU A 472 -19.41 10.87 3.59
CA GLU A 472 -20.66 10.14 3.40
C GLU A 472 -21.44 10.59 2.15
N PHE A 473 -21.42 11.88 1.80
CA PHE A 473 -22.03 12.34 0.55
C PHE A 473 -21.24 11.91 -0.69
N MET A 474 -19.90 11.89 -0.60
CA MET A 474 -19.06 11.36 -1.69
C MET A 474 -19.29 9.85 -1.87
N LEU A 475 -19.39 9.09 -0.78
CA LEU A 475 -19.72 7.67 -0.82
C LEU A 475 -21.10 7.42 -1.43
N LEU A 476 -22.10 8.24 -1.06
CA LEU A 476 -23.44 8.16 -1.60
C LEU A 476 -23.46 8.41 -3.12
N ALA A 477 -22.79 9.46 -3.59
CA ALA A 477 -22.69 9.78 -5.01
C ALA A 477 -21.97 8.68 -5.80
N ASN A 478 -20.81 8.24 -5.34
CA ASN A 478 -20.02 7.17 -5.96
C ASN A 478 -20.80 5.86 -6.09
N ARG A 479 -21.50 5.46 -5.03
CA ARG A 479 -22.37 4.29 -5.03
C ARG A 479 -23.53 4.43 -6.01
N THR A 480 -24.22 5.56 -5.99
CA THR A 480 -25.38 5.83 -6.85
C THR A 480 -25.01 5.80 -8.33
N VAL A 481 -23.88 6.41 -8.69
CA VAL A 481 -23.32 6.36 -10.05
C VAL A 481 -23.03 4.90 -10.45
N ALA A 482 -22.36 4.13 -9.60
CA ALA A 482 -22.07 2.72 -9.90
C ALA A 482 -23.33 1.88 -10.06
N GLU A 483 -24.34 2.07 -9.20
CA GLU A 483 -25.64 1.37 -9.28
C GLU A 483 -26.42 1.74 -10.54
N SER A 484 -26.38 3.00 -10.98
CA SER A 484 -27.11 3.48 -12.16
C SER A 484 -26.74 2.75 -13.46
N ILE A 485 -25.48 2.32 -13.57
CA ILE A 485 -24.96 1.58 -14.73
C ILE A 485 -24.90 0.07 -14.47
N GLY A 486 -24.48 -0.33 -13.26
CA GLY A 486 -24.25 -1.74 -12.92
C GLY A 486 -25.52 -2.53 -12.62
N LYS A 487 -26.53 -1.88 -12.03
CA LYS A 487 -27.78 -2.54 -11.61
C LYS A 487 -28.79 -2.61 -12.75
N VAL A 488 -28.66 -3.64 -13.57
CA VAL A 488 -29.53 -3.83 -14.75
C VAL A 488 -30.60 -4.88 -14.49
N LYS A 489 -31.67 -4.84 -15.30
CA LYS A 489 -32.75 -5.85 -15.26
C LYS A 489 -32.17 -7.25 -15.54
N LYS A 490 -32.71 -8.27 -14.87
CA LYS A 490 -32.30 -9.68 -15.06
C LYS A 490 -32.29 -10.06 -16.55
N GLY A 491 -31.14 -10.59 -17.01
CA GLY A 491 -30.93 -10.99 -18.41
C GLY A 491 -30.29 -9.90 -19.30
N LYS A 492 -30.04 -8.71 -18.80
CA LYS A 492 -29.25 -7.68 -19.50
C LYS A 492 -27.83 -7.65 -18.98
N LYS A 493 -26.86 -7.46 -19.86
CA LYS A 493 -25.46 -7.21 -19.47
C LYS A 493 -25.30 -5.71 -19.14
N PRO A 494 -24.66 -5.33 -18.01
CA PRO A 494 -24.36 -3.94 -17.73
C PRO A 494 -23.39 -3.37 -18.77
N LYS A 495 -23.41 -2.06 -18.96
CA LYS A 495 -22.41 -1.37 -19.78
C LYS A 495 -21.08 -1.31 -19.01
N THR A 496 -19.96 -1.26 -19.73
CA THR A 496 -18.61 -1.16 -19.16
C THR A 496 -18.47 0.09 -18.29
N LEU A 497 -18.00 -0.10 -17.06
CA LEU A 497 -17.73 0.99 -16.12
C LEU A 497 -16.52 0.60 -15.25
N PRO A 498 -15.55 1.49 -14.99
CA PRO A 498 -14.54 1.28 -13.96
C PRO A 498 -15.19 1.23 -12.58
N TYR A 499 -15.08 0.09 -11.89
CA TYR A 499 -15.51 -0.04 -10.49
C TYR A 499 -14.28 0.05 -9.58
N ARG A 500 -14.49 0.55 -8.36
CA ARG A 500 -13.54 0.42 -7.26
C ARG A 500 -13.90 -0.81 -6.46
N ILE A 501 -13.17 -1.89 -6.68
CA ILE A 501 -13.45 -3.19 -6.08
C ILE A 501 -12.54 -3.45 -4.87
N HIS A 502 -13.07 -4.14 -3.87
CA HIS A 502 -12.33 -4.60 -2.71
C HIS A 502 -12.77 -6.00 -2.34
N ASP A 503 -11.88 -6.97 -2.54
CA ASP A 503 -12.19 -8.37 -2.29
C ASP A 503 -12.26 -8.69 -0.79
N ASN A 504 -12.74 -9.90 -0.50
CA ASN A 504 -12.80 -10.40 0.87
C ASN A 504 -11.38 -10.51 1.44
N PRO A 505 -11.23 -10.40 2.78
CA PRO A 505 -9.95 -10.65 3.43
C PRO A 505 -9.38 -12.02 3.09
N ASP A 506 -8.05 -12.13 3.06
CA ASP A 506 -7.34 -13.38 2.85
C ASP A 506 -7.68 -14.38 3.99
N PRO A 507 -8.23 -15.56 3.69
CA PRO A 507 -8.65 -16.52 4.71
C PRO A 507 -7.51 -17.00 5.61
N GLN A 508 -6.29 -17.16 5.08
CA GLN A 508 -5.13 -17.61 5.87
C GLN A 508 -4.67 -16.51 6.83
N LYS A 509 -4.68 -15.27 6.38
CA LYS A 509 -4.34 -14.12 7.23
C LYS A 509 -5.41 -13.83 8.28
N LEU A 510 -6.69 -14.04 7.95
CA LEU A 510 -7.78 -13.96 8.94
C LEU A 510 -7.63 -15.02 10.04
N GLU A 511 -7.23 -16.23 9.67
CA GLU A 511 -6.98 -17.27 10.66
C GLU A 511 -5.77 -16.94 11.54
N THR A 512 -4.70 -16.41 10.95
CA THR A 512 -3.55 -15.89 11.71
C THR A 512 -3.98 -14.77 12.67
N LEU A 513 -4.84 -13.85 12.23
CA LEU A 513 -5.41 -12.81 13.08
C LEU A 513 -6.22 -13.42 14.23
N ARG A 514 -7.07 -14.42 13.94
CA ARG A 514 -7.87 -15.12 14.95
C ARG A 514 -6.99 -15.75 16.03
N GLU A 515 -5.94 -16.49 15.62
CA GLU A 515 -4.99 -17.09 16.56
C GLU A 515 -4.26 -16.04 17.39
N PHE A 516 -3.95 -14.91 16.78
CA PHE A 516 -3.27 -13.81 17.42
C PHE A 516 -4.14 -13.16 18.51
N VAL A 517 -5.40 -12.78 18.21
CA VAL A 517 -6.27 -12.06 19.16
C VAL A 517 -6.73 -12.92 20.32
N VAL A 518 -6.77 -14.26 20.16
CA VAL A 518 -7.07 -15.20 21.26
C VAL A 518 -6.06 -15.06 22.39
N LYS A 519 -4.80 -14.71 22.12
CA LYS A 519 -3.75 -14.49 23.13
C LYS A 519 -4.04 -13.32 24.04
N PHE A 520 -4.80 -12.33 23.57
CA PHE A 520 -5.28 -11.18 24.34
C PHE A 520 -6.65 -11.42 24.98
N GLY A 521 -7.21 -12.63 24.80
CA GLY A 521 -8.51 -13.02 25.36
C GLY A 521 -9.71 -12.65 24.50
N TYR A 522 -9.50 -12.16 23.28
CA TYR A 522 -10.58 -11.84 22.35
C TYR A 522 -11.04 -13.07 21.56
N LYS A 523 -12.29 -13.03 21.10
CA LYS A 523 -12.89 -14.07 20.26
C LYS A 523 -13.25 -13.46 18.90
N MET A 524 -12.83 -14.13 17.84
CA MET A 524 -13.13 -13.75 16.46
C MET A 524 -13.62 -14.98 15.68
N LYS A 525 -14.66 -14.78 14.84
CA LYS A 525 -15.13 -15.78 13.88
C LYS A 525 -14.57 -15.44 12.50
N THR A 526 -13.97 -16.40 11.85
CA THR A 526 -13.37 -16.28 10.51
C THR A 526 -14.20 -16.96 9.42
N GLU A 527 -15.16 -17.79 9.80
CA GLU A 527 -16.06 -18.52 8.90
C GLU A 527 -17.44 -17.86 8.81
N GLY A 528 -18.06 -17.94 7.65
CA GLY A 528 -19.42 -17.45 7.41
C GLY A 528 -19.55 -16.59 6.16
N THR A 529 -20.64 -15.81 6.09
CA THR A 529 -20.89 -14.86 4.99
C THR A 529 -19.98 -13.64 5.11
N LYS A 530 -19.84 -12.89 4.01
CA LYS A 530 -19.09 -11.61 3.97
C LYS A 530 -19.46 -10.70 5.16
N GLY A 531 -20.75 -10.52 5.42
CA GLY A 531 -21.24 -9.70 6.52
C GLY A 531 -20.92 -10.28 7.91
N ALA A 532 -20.88 -11.62 8.07
CA ALA A 532 -20.50 -12.24 9.35
C ALA A 532 -19.03 -11.95 9.71
N THR A 533 -18.13 -12.00 8.72
CA THR A 533 -16.71 -11.64 8.89
C THR A 533 -16.57 -10.17 9.26
N ALA A 534 -17.26 -9.27 8.55
CA ALA A 534 -17.21 -7.83 8.81
C ALA A 534 -17.74 -7.49 10.23
N ARG A 535 -18.88 -8.08 10.65
CA ARG A 535 -19.39 -7.92 12.03
C ARG A 535 -18.42 -8.43 13.09
N SER A 536 -17.76 -9.57 12.82
CA SER A 536 -16.76 -10.14 13.74
C SER A 536 -15.54 -9.23 13.89
N LEU A 537 -15.07 -8.62 12.80
CA LEU A 537 -14.01 -7.61 12.80
C LEU A 537 -14.43 -6.34 13.55
N ASN A 538 -15.62 -5.79 13.25
CA ASN A 538 -16.13 -4.59 13.93
C ASN A 538 -16.27 -4.80 15.44
N LYS A 539 -16.75 -5.99 15.84
CA LYS A 539 -16.83 -6.34 17.26
C LYS A 539 -15.44 -6.41 17.89
N LEU A 540 -14.46 -7.03 17.22
CA LEU A 540 -13.09 -7.09 17.72
C LEU A 540 -12.51 -5.67 17.89
N MET A 541 -12.70 -4.77 16.90
CA MET A 541 -12.24 -3.38 16.99
C MET A 541 -12.88 -2.65 18.18
N SER A 542 -14.18 -2.81 18.37
CA SER A 542 -14.89 -2.20 19.50
C SER A 542 -14.45 -2.78 20.85
N ASP A 543 -14.23 -4.11 20.95
CA ASP A 543 -13.81 -4.78 22.17
C ASP A 543 -12.39 -4.37 22.61
N CYS A 544 -11.53 -3.93 21.69
CA CYS A 544 -10.16 -3.49 21.97
C CYS A 544 -9.99 -1.96 22.03
N GLU A 545 -11.03 -1.18 21.71
CA GLU A 545 -10.99 0.29 21.73
C GLU A 545 -10.54 0.82 23.10
N GLY A 546 -9.59 1.78 23.11
CA GLY A 546 -9.02 2.37 24.33
C GLY A 546 -8.07 1.47 25.12
N LYS A 547 -7.74 0.27 24.64
CA LYS A 547 -6.80 -0.64 25.30
C LYS A 547 -5.40 -0.57 24.66
N PRO A 548 -4.34 -0.91 25.38
CA PRO A 548 -2.96 -0.82 24.89
C PRO A 548 -2.71 -1.62 23.60
N GLU A 549 -3.40 -2.76 23.44
CA GLU A 549 -3.28 -3.64 22.28
C GLU A 549 -4.08 -3.20 21.04
N ASN A 550 -4.88 -2.12 21.15
CA ASN A 550 -5.77 -1.67 20.08
C ASN A 550 -5.03 -1.44 18.75
N ASN A 551 -3.99 -0.60 18.77
CA ASN A 551 -3.23 -0.26 17.55
C ASN A 551 -2.61 -1.48 16.90
N LEU A 552 -2.11 -2.41 17.72
CA LEU A 552 -1.53 -3.65 17.26
C LEU A 552 -2.56 -4.56 16.58
N ILE A 553 -3.72 -4.75 17.20
CA ILE A 553 -4.81 -5.57 16.64
C ILE A 553 -5.31 -4.95 15.34
N GLN A 554 -5.46 -3.63 15.27
CA GLN A 554 -5.85 -2.92 14.05
C GLN A 554 -4.82 -3.13 12.93
N MET A 555 -3.52 -3.03 13.23
CA MET A 555 -2.46 -3.25 12.25
C MET A 555 -2.48 -4.67 11.68
N VAL A 556 -2.63 -5.70 12.53
CA VAL A 556 -2.69 -7.10 12.07
C VAL A 556 -3.98 -7.36 11.28
N ALA A 557 -5.11 -6.79 11.71
CA ALA A 557 -6.38 -6.88 11.00
C ALA A 557 -6.30 -6.23 9.62
N LEU A 558 -5.66 -5.06 9.51
CA LEU A 558 -5.46 -4.37 8.24
C LEU A 558 -4.58 -5.18 7.26
N ARG A 559 -3.56 -5.89 7.76
CA ARG A 559 -2.72 -6.78 6.96
C ARG A 559 -3.48 -8.00 6.39
N ALA A 560 -4.58 -8.38 7.01
CA ALA A 560 -5.46 -9.44 6.52
C ALA A 560 -6.39 -8.97 5.41
N MET A 561 -6.61 -7.66 5.26
CA MET A 561 -7.43 -7.09 4.20
C MET A 561 -6.71 -7.15 2.86
N MET A 562 -7.49 -7.36 1.81
CA MET A 562 -7.02 -7.18 0.43
C MET A 562 -6.89 -5.70 0.12
N LYS A 563 -6.14 -5.35 -0.93
CA LYS A 563 -6.09 -3.98 -1.43
C LYS A 563 -7.26 -3.72 -2.38
N ALA A 564 -7.88 -2.54 -2.25
CA ALA A 564 -8.83 -2.10 -3.26
C ALA A 564 -8.11 -1.76 -4.56
N LYS A 565 -8.75 -2.04 -5.70
CA LYS A 565 -8.22 -1.76 -7.04
C LYS A 565 -9.35 -1.34 -7.99
N TYR A 566 -8.98 -0.81 -9.14
CA TYR A 566 -9.94 -0.54 -10.21
C TYR A 566 -10.06 -1.75 -11.13
N SER A 567 -11.26 -2.04 -11.60
CA SER A 567 -11.55 -3.08 -12.60
C SER A 567 -12.92 -2.84 -13.22
N VAL A 568 -13.14 -3.25 -14.45
CA VAL A 568 -14.45 -3.28 -15.07
C VAL A 568 -15.29 -4.49 -14.62
N HIS A 569 -14.69 -5.42 -13.92
CA HIS A 569 -15.34 -6.62 -13.37
C HIS A 569 -15.76 -6.37 -11.92
N ASN A 570 -17.04 -6.08 -11.71
CA ASN A 570 -17.56 -5.78 -10.38
C ASN A 570 -17.65 -7.02 -9.50
N ILE A 571 -17.00 -6.99 -8.33
CA ILE A 571 -17.11 -7.98 -7.25
C ILE A 571 -17.65 -7.38 -5.95
N GLY A 572 -17.98 -6.07 -5.97
CA GLY A 572 -18.35 -5.28 -4.81
C GLY A 572 -17.16 -4.75 -4.02
N HIS A 573 -17.44 -4.05 -2.93
CA HIS A 573 -16.44 -3.45 -2.06
C HIS A 573 -16.62 -3.92 -0.60
N PHE A 574 -15.83 -4.92 -0.18
CA PHE A 574 -15.97 -5.54 1.15
C PHE A 574 -15.96 -4.53 2.29
N GLY A 575 -14.95 -3.66 2.35
CA GLY A 575 -14.78 -2.71 3.46
C GLY A 575 -15.93 -1.72 3.62
N LEU A 576 -16.58 -1.31 2.51
CA LEU A 576 -17.72 -0.40 2.50
C LEU A 576 -19.08 -1.11 2.56
N ALA A 577 -19.11 -2.43 2.40
CA ALA A 577 -20.30 -3.26 2.26
C ALA A 577 -21.21 -2.80 1.10
N PHE A 578 -20.63 -2.37 -0.02
CA PHE A 578 -21.34 -1.99 -1.23
C PHE A 578 -21.26 -3.08 -2.29
N GLU A 579 -22.39 -3.37 -2.92
CA GLU A 579 -22.45 -4.29 -4.07
C GLU A 579 -21.92 -3.64 -5.36
N TYR A 580 -22.10 -2.33 -5.49
CA TYR A 580 -21.61 -1.50 -6.59
C TYR A 580 -20.93 -0.28 -6.03
N TYR A 581 -19.70 -0.03 -6.46
CA TYR A 581 -18.96 1.14 -6.05
C TYR A 581 -17.98 1.56 -7.14
N THR A 582 -17.92 2.84 -7.42
CA THR A 582 -16.96 3.46 -8.33
C THR A 582 -16.37 4.72 -7.70
N HIS A 583 -15.39 5.29 -8.33
CA HIS A 583 -14.95 6.65 -8.03
C HIS A 583 -15.46 7.59 -9.11
N PHE A 584 -16.13 8.65 -8.70
CA PHE A 584 -16.71 9.69 -9.55
C PHE A 584 -16.39 11.09 -9.04
N THR A 585 -16.02 11.21 -7.76
CA THR A 585 -16.03 12.46 -7.00
C THR A 585 -14.71 13.23 -6.99
N SER A 586 -13.66 12.79 -7.71
CA SER A 586 -12.38 13.50 -7.71
C SER A 586 -11.63 13.42 -9.06
N PRO A 587 -12.21 13.93 -10.17
CA PRO A 587 -11.63 13.82 -11.51
C PRO A 587 -10.42 14.74 -11.74
N ILE A 588 -10.19 15.76 -10.90
CA ILE A 588 -8.98 16.60 -10.99
C ILE A 588 -7.74 15.80 -10.63
N ARG A 589 -7.86 14.87 -9.68
CA ARG A 589 -6.73 14.15 -9.11
C ARG A 589 -6.74 12.63 -9.34
N ARG A 590 -7.78 12.06 -9.94
CA ARG A 590 -7.87 10.63 -10.26
C ARG A 590 -8.44 10.41 -11.67
N TYR A 591 -7.68 9.74 -12.51
CA TYR A 591 -8.10 9.47 -13.88
C TYR A 591 -9.32 8.51 -13.99
N PRO A 592 -9.49 7.49 -13.13
CA PRO A 592 -10.72 6.67 -13.14
C PRO A 592 -12.02 7.47 -13.04
N ASP A 593 -12.03 8.55 -12.25
CA ASP A 593 -13.20 9.45 -12.14
C ASP A 593 -13.49 10.15 -13.46
N THR A 594 -12.47 10.64 -14.16
CA THR A 594 -12.61 11.23 -15.50
C THR A 594 -13.14 10.20 -16.51
N MET A 595 -12.69 8.94 -16.45
CA MET A 595 -13.24 7.85 -17.27
C MET A 595 -14.72 7.64 -17.00
N VAL A 596 -15.11 7.62 -15.72
CA VAL A 596 -16.53 7.45 -15.32
C VAL A 596 -17.37 8.61 -15.82
N HIS A 597 -16.94 9.86 -15.70
CA HIS A 597 -17.65 11.03 -16.24
C HIS A 597 -17.92 10.89 -17.74
N ARG A 598 -16.91 10.56 -18.53
CA ARG A 598 -17.02 10.36 -19.99
C ARG A 598 -18.00 9.22 -20.34
N LEU A 599 -17.93 8.11 -19.61
CA LEU A 599 -18.82 6.98 -19.85
C LEU A 599 -20.27 7.29 -19.50
N LEU A 600 -20.51 8.02 -18.40
CA LEU A 600 -21.84 8.48 -18.01
C LEU A 600 -22.46 9.34 -19.11
N THR A 601 -21.75 10.37 -19.59
CA THR A 601 -22.20 11.23 -20.69
C THR A 601 -22.50 10.42 -21.95
N LYS A 602 -21.55 9.57 -22.39
CA LYS A 602 -21.73 8.67 -23.53
C LYS A 602 -22.97 7.80 -23.41
N TYR A 603 -23.26 7.30 -22.20
CA TYR A 603 -24.38 6.39 -21.99
C TYR A 603 -25.72 7.12 -21.84
N ALA A 604 -25.72 8.34 -21.30
CA ALA A 604 -26.86 9.24 -21.27
C ALA A 604 -27.32 9.59 -22.71
N ASP A 605 -26.38 9.82 -23.61
CA ASP A 605 -26.63 10.09 -25.04
C ASP A 605 -27.00 8.82 -25.84
N GLY A 606 -27.25 7.70 -25.17
CA GLY A 606 -27.65 6.45 -25.84
C GLY A 606 -26.49 5.65 -26.46
N GLY A 607 -25.25 6.03 -26.19
CA GLY A 607 -24.06 5.36 -26.72
C GLY A 607 -23.96 3.88 -26.32
N ARG A 608 -23.29 3.09 -27.17
CA ARG A 608 -23.01 1.66 -26.92
C ARG A 608 -22.00 1.49 -25.79
N SER A 609 -22.00 0.29 -25.15
CA SER A 609 -20.97 -0.09 -24.17
C SER A 609 -19.56 0.13 -24.72
N ALA A 610 -18.70 0.69 -23.91
CA ALA A 610 -17.29 0.89 -24.26
C ALA A 610 -16.54 -0.45 -24.36
N ASN A 611 -15.32 -0.42 -24.92
CA ASN A 611 -14.47 -1.60 -25.07
C ASN A 611 -13.98 -2.05 -23.67
N GLU A 612 -14.47 -3.20 -23.22
CA GLU A 612 -14.19 -3.77 -21.90
C GLU A 612 -12.68 -3.99 -21.67
N LYS A 613 -11.98 -4.58 -22.66
CA LYS A 613 -10.55 -4.86 -22.57
C LYS A 613 -9.72 -3.59 -22.42
N HIS A 614 -10.00 -2.57 -23.23
CA HIS A 614 -9.28 -1.30 -23.15
C HIS A 614 -9.46 -0.60 -21.79
N TYR A 615 -10.69 -0.60 -21.25
CA TYR A 615 -10.94 0.01 -19.94
C TYR A 615 -10.38 -0.83 -18.78
N GLU A 616 -10.27 -2.17 -18.94
CA GLU A 616 -9.56 -2.99 -17.94
C GLU A 616 -8.07 -2.67 -17.91
N GLU A 617 -7.41 -2.56 -19.07
CA GLU A 617 -6.00 -2.14 -19.16
C GLU A 617 -5.76 -0.77 -18.51
N LEU A 618 -6.68 0.19 -18.69
CA LEU A 618 -6.60 1.49 -18.01
C LEU A 618 -6.82 1.37 -16.49
N CYS A 619 -7.72 0.51 -16.04
CA CYS A 619 -7.98 0.25 -14.62
C CYS A 619 -6.75 -0.38 -13.93
N GLU A 620 -6.10 -1.33 -14.59
CA GLU A 620 -4.86 -1.94 -14.11
C GLU A 620 -3.76 -0.90 -13.98
N HIS A 621 -3.53 -0.10 -15.02
CA HIS A 621 -2.57 1.00 -15.00
C HIS A 621 -2.85 2.00 -13.88
N CYS A 622 -4.10 2.45 -13.71
CA CYS A 622 -4.47 3.37 -12.63
C CYS A 622 -4.21 2.76 -11.23
N SER A 623 -4.47 1.47 -11.05
CA SER A 623 -4.22 0.78 -9.79
C SER A 623 -2.73 0.65 -9.47
N GLU A 624 -1.90 0.40 -10.49
CA GLU A 624 -0.45 0.36 -10.35
C GLU A 624 0.11 1.74 -10.00
N MET A 625 -0.32 2.78 -10.72
CA MET A 625 0.14 4.16 -10.47
C MET A 625 -0.29 4.68 -9.09
N GLU A 626 -1.49 4.34 -8.63
CA GLU A 626 -1.94 4.62 -7.26
C GLU A 626 -0.99 3.98 -6.23
N GLN A 627 -0.61 2.71 -6.43
CA GLN A 627 0.31 2.04 -5.51
C GLN A 627 1.71 2.65 -5.54
N ILE A 628 2.19 3.06 -6.71
CA ILE A 628 3.47 3.75 -6.87
C ILE A 628 3.44 5.11 -6.16
N ALA A 629 2.36 5.89 -6.34
CA ALA A 629 2.16 7.18 -5.68
C ALA A 629 2.14 7.04 -4.15
N GLN A 630 1.41 6.06 -3.61
CA GLN A 630 1.38 5.77 -2.17
C GLN A 630 2.75 5.36 -1.61
N ASN A 631 3.56 4.65 -2.39
CA ASN A 631 4.92 4.29 -1.96
C ASN A 631 5.82 5.52 -1.93
N ALA A 632 5.71 6.44 -2.90
CA ALA A 632 6.45 7.70 -2.91
C ALA A 632 6.05 8.60 -1.73
N GLU A 633 4.75 8.71 -1.43
CA GLU A 633 4.23 9.41 -0.25
C GLU A 633 4.83 8.85 1.05
N ARG A 634 4.78 7.53 1.25
CA ARG A 634 5.37 6.88 2.44
C ARG A 634 6.88 7.11 2.55
N ASP A 635 7.58 7.12 1.44
CA ASP A 635 9.01 7.40 1.41
C ASP A 635 9.32 8.86 1.74
N SER A 636 8.45 9.81 1.35
CA SER A 636 8.59 11.22 1.74
C SER A 636 8.34 11.42 3.24
N ILE A 637 7.33 10.74 3.80
CA ILE A 637 7.05 10.71 5.25
C ILE A 637 8.26 10.14 6.01
N LYS A 638 8.82 9.02 5.56
CA LYS A 638 10.02 8.43 6.17
C LYS A 638 11.23 9.36 6.09
N TYR A 639 11.43 10.01 4.95
CA TYR A 639 12.52 10.97 4.80
C TYR A 639 12.38 12.11 5.81
N LYS A 640 11.19 12.71 5.92
CA LYS A 640 10.91 13.79 6.87
C LYS A 640 10.98 13.34 8.33
N MET A 641 10.57 12.13 8.62
CA MET A 641 10.73 11.51 9.96
C MET A 641 12.21 11.40 10.35
N VAL A 642 13.06 10.90 9.45
CA VAL A 642 14.50 10.77 9.69
C VAL A 642 15.17 12.14 9.81
N GLU A 643 14.75 13.12 8.99
CA GLU A 643 15.22 14.51 9.05
C GLU A 643 14.87 15.15 10.40
N PHE A 644 13.61 15.02 10.85
CA PHE A 644 13.12 15.53 12.12
C PHE A 644 13.87 14.95 13.32
N MET A 645 14.11 13.63 13.30
CA MET A 645 14.81 12.93 14.38
C MET A 645 16.33 13.09 14.29
N GLY A 646 16.86 13.56 13.17
CA GLY A 646 18.28 13.85 13.01
C GLY A 646 18.79 14.95 13.96
N ASP A 647 17.94 15.91 14.29
CA ASP A 647 18.24 16.99 15.26
C ASP A 647 18.19 16.47 16.73
N LYS A 648 17.69 15.26 16.98
CA LYS A 648 17.45 14.64 18.29
C LYS A 648 18.40 13.46 18.58
N LEU A 649 19.54 13.40 17.90
CA LEU A 649 20.53 12.34 18.11
C LEU A 649 21.03 12.32 19.55
N GLY A 650 21.00 11.15 20.19
CA GLY A 650 21.43 10.96 21.57
C GLY A 650 20.36 11.22 22.63
N GLU A 651 19.20 11.74 22.25
CA GLU A 651 18.05 11.92 23.16
C GLU A 651 17.36 10.59 23.45
N GLU A 652 16.73 10.50 24.63
CA GLU A 652 16.01 9.33 25.08
C GLU A 652 14.50 9.60 25.11
N PHE A 653 13.72 8.61 24.66
CA PHE A 653 12.26 8.69 24.58
C PHE A 653 11.59 7.44 25.14
N ASP A 654 10.39 7.61 25.67
CA ASP A 654 9.48 6.50 25.93
C ASP A 654 8.83 6.08 24.61
N ALA A 655 8.76 4.77 24.39
CA ALA A 655 8.30 4.18 23.15
C ALA A 655 7.59 2.85 23.40
N HIS A 656 6.86 2.37 22.42
CA HIS A 656 6.29 1.03 22.44
C HIS A 656 6.73 0.23 21.20
N ILE A 657 6.79 -1.08 21.36
CA ILE A 657 7.18 -1.99 20.27
C ILE A 657 6.03 -2.07 19.26
N SER A 658 6.27 -1.55 18.05
CA SER A 658 5.33 -1.56 16.92
C SER A 658 5.52 -2.74 15.96
N GLY A 659 6.71 -3.37 15.98
CA GLY A 659 7.01 -4.48 15.10
C GLY A 659 8.19 -5.31 15.58
N ILE A 660 8.19 -6.59 15.26
CA ILE A 660 9.31 -7.50 15.56
C ILE A 660 9.62 -8.34 14.34
N THR A 661 10.89 -8.42 14.01
CA THR A 661 11.41 -9.19 12.89
C THR A 661 12.67 -9.96 13.30
N SER A 662 13.14 -10.82 12.40
CA SER A 662 14.45 -11.49 12.60
C SER A 662 15.65 -10.54 12.59
N TYR A 663 15.46 -9.27 12.18
CA TYR A 663 16.54 -8.27 12.10
C TYR A 663 16.59 -7.35 13.31
N GLY A 664 15.48 -7.19 14.04
CA GLY A 664 15.37 -6.30 15.18
C GLY A 664 13.95 -5.95 15.57
N ILE A 665 13.85 -5.03 16.50
CA ILE A 665 12.61 -4.50 17.06
C ILE A 665 12.32 -3.15 16.40
N TYR A 666 11.11 -2.95 15.89
CA TYR A 666 10.60 -1.64 15.53
C TYR A 666 9.90 -1.03 16.73
N ALA A 667 10.22 0.21 17.02
CA ALA A 667 9.64 0.95 18.14
C ALA A 667 9.10 2.28 17.66
N THR A 668 7.92 2.66 18.16
CA THR A 668 7.29 3.95 17.91
C THR A 668 7.38 4.80 19.17
N ILE A 669 7.93 6.00 19.05
CA ILE A 669 8.04 6.98 20.14
C ILE A 669 6.64 7.47 20.52
N ASP A 670 6.33 7.51 21.83
CA ASP A 670 5.00 7.89 22.30
C ASP A 670 4.69 9.38 22.10
N GLU A 671 5.69 10.25 22.18
CA GLU A 671 5.55 11.71 22.09
C GLU A 671 5.29 12.20 20.66
N ASN A 672 6.04 11.68 19.69
CA ASN A 672 6.05 12.20 18.32
C ASN A 672 5.76 11.13 17.27
N HIS A 673 5.49 9.91 17.70
CA HIS A 673 5.09 8.78 16.88
C HIS A 673 6.08 8.37 15.77
N CYS A 674 7.31 8.85 15.83
CA CYS A 674 8.36 8.44 14.92
C CYS A 674 8.75 6.99 15.18
N GLU A 675 8.78 6.21 14.09
CA GLU A 675 9.17 4.79 14.14
C GLU A 675 10.63 4.60 13.73
N GLY A 676 11.38 3.84 14.52
CA GLY A 676 12.73 3.44 14.20
C GLY A 676 13.00 1.98 14.57
N MET A 677 14.16 1.48 14.18
CA MET A 677 14.53 0.08 14.39
C MET A 677 15.65 -0.03 15.42
N ILE A 678 15.50 -0.95 16.37
CA ILE A 678 16.59 -1.42 17.24
C ILE A 678 17.14 -2.69 16.58
N PRO A 679 18.33 -2.64 15.96
CA PRO A 679 18.91 -3.82 15.32
C PRO A 679 19.14 -4.94 16.34
N MET A 680 18.94 -6.19 15.93
CA MET A 680 19.15 -7.35 16.78
C MET A 680 20.55 -7.39 17.43
N ARG A 681 21.57 -6.92 16.70
CA ARG A 681 22.98 -6.87 17.18
C ARG A 681 23.18 -5.85 18.30
N ASP A 682 22.29 -4.85 18.42
CA ASP A 682 22.40 -3.76 19.40
C ASP A 682 21.58 -4.03 20.67
N ILE A 683 20.89 -5.18 20.74
CA ILE A 683 20.24 -5.71 21.94
C ILE A 683 21.28 -6.53 22.71
N ALA A 684 21.99 -5.87 23.63
CA ALA A 684 23.24 -6.39 24.21
C ALA A 684 23.06 -7.31 25.43
N ASP A 685 21.86 -7.43 25.98
CA ASP A 685 21.59 -8.14 27.24
C ASP A 685 21.51 -9.67 27.09
N ASP A 686 21.12 -10.17 25.89
CA ASP A 686 21.03 -11.62 25.61
C ASP A 686 21.13 -11.89 24.10
N TYR A 687 21.18 -13.17 23.73
CA TYR A 687 20.97 -13.65 22.36
C TYR A 687 19.50 -13.99 22.18
N TYR A 688 18.86 -13.41 21.19
CA TYR A 688 17.42 -13.53 20.96
C TYR A 688 17.08 -14.41 19.77
N ASP A 689 16.10 -15.29 19.95
CA ASP A 689 15.45 -16.04 18.88
C ASP A 689 14.11 -15.37 18.52
N PHE A 690 13.85 -15.23 17.23
CA PHE A 690 12.58 -14.69 16.73
C PHE A 690 11.54 -15.80 16.63
N ASP A 691 10.46 -15.67 17.37
CA ASP A 691 9.26 -16.51 17.27
C ASP A 691 8.24 -15.83 16.32
N GLU A 692 8.26 -16.26 15.05
CA GLU A 692 7.37 -15.70 14.00
C GLU A 692 5.89 -15.91 14.32
N LYS A 693 5.52 -17.02 14.97
CA LYS A 693 4.12 -17.31 15.33
C LYS A 693 3.57 -16.43 16.43
N ASN A 694 4.45 -16.01 17.35
CA ASN A 694 4.08 -15.22 18.51
C ASN A 694 4.47 -13.75 18.36
N PHE A 695 5.11 -13.34 17.25
CA PHE A 695 5.63 -11.99 17.03
C PHE A 695 6.42 -11.48 18.24
N CYS A 696 7.38 -12.31 18.73
CA CYS A 696 8.17 -11.95 19.89
C CYS A 696 9.63 -12.41 19.74
N LEU A 697 10.52 -11.74 20.48
CA LEU A 697 11.89 -12.19 20.72
C LEU A 697 11.98 -12.86 22.08
N ILE A 698 12.68 -13.99 22.14
CA ILE A 698 12.88 -14.74 23.35
C ILE A 698 14.39 -14.89 23.58
N GLY A 699 14.88 -14.38 24.72
CA GLY A 699 16.28 -14.47 25.13
C GLY A 699 16.66 -15.90 25.48
N ARG A 700 17.84 -16.34 25.02
CA ARG A 700 18.35 -17.70 25.23
C ARG A 700 18.82 -17.96 26.67
N ARG A 701 19.39 -16.94 27.33
CA ARG A 701 20.00 -17.06 28.67
C ARG A 701 19.04 -16.62 29.77
N HIS A 702 18.49 -15.41 29.62
CA HIS A 702 17.68 -14.78 30.66
C HIS A 702 16.17 -14.99 30.46
N HIS A 703 15.77 -15.58 29.30
CA HIS A 703 14.37 -15.78 28.94
C HIS A 703 13.55 -14.49 28.94
N ASN A 704 14.22 -13.33 28.84
CA ASN A 704 13.56 -12.05 28.61
C ASN A 704 12.76 -12.13 27.32
N LYS A 705 11.58 -11.54 27.33
CA LYS A 705 10.68 -11.58 26.19
C LYS A 705 10.32 -10.16 25.79
N TYR A 706 10.58 -9.80 24.55
CA TYR A 706 10.04 -8.61 23.90
C TYR A 706 8.89 -9.02 23.01
N GLN A 707 7.75 -8.38 23.16
CA GLN A 707 6.55 -8.63 22.35
C GLN A 707 5.92 -7.32 21.90
N LEU A 708 5.09 -7.41 20.88
CA LEU A 708 4.37 -6.26 20.35
C LEU A 708 3.56 -5.57 21.44
N GLY A 709 3.64 -4.22 21.46
CA GLY A 709 2.95 -3.39 22.44
C GLY A 709 3.68 -3.21 23.79
N ASP A 710 4.83 -3.88 24.01
CA ASP A 710 5.62 -3.64 25.21
C ASP A 710 6.16 -2.20 25.23
N ALA A 711 6.04 -1.54 26.38
CA ALA A 711 6.67 -0.25 26.63
C ALA A 711 8.18 -0.44 26.81
N ILE A 712 8.96 0.37 26.14
CA ILE A 712 10.43 0.37 26.18
C ILE A 712 10.93 1.82 26.23
N ARG A 713 12.14 2.01 26.75
CA ARG A 713 12.84 3.28 26.65
C ARG A 713 13.94 3.15 25.62
N ILE A 714 13.98 4.07 24.68
CA ILE A 714 14.92 4.06 23.55
C ILE A 714 15.77 5.32 23.54
N LYS A 715 16.92 5.22 22.89
CA LYS A 715 17.80 6.33 22.56
C LYS A 715 17.98 6.40 21.06
N VAL A 716 17.90 7.61 20.48
CA VAL A 716 18.14 7.83 19.06
C VAL A 716 19.63 7.65 18.77
N ALA A 717 19.98 6.58 18.05
CA ALA A 717 21.36 6.22 17.78
C ALA A 717 21.88 6.77 16.47
N GLN A 718 21.10 6.66 15.40
CA GLN A 718 21.49 7.08 14.06
C GLN A 718 20.27 7.50 13.23
N ALA A 719 20.42 8.59 12.48
CA ALA A 719 19.50 9.05 11.46
C ALA A 719 20.20 9.05 10.09
N ASN A 720 19.78 8.17 9.18
CA ASN A 720 20.39 8.04 7.86
C ASN A 720 19.41 8.47 6.78
N LEU A 721 19.55 9.70 6.28
CA LEU A 721 18.69 10.28 5.26
C LEU A 721 18.77 9.55 3.91
N GLU A 722 19.94 9.09 3.49
CA GLU A 722 20.10 8.37 2.22
C GLU A 722 19.31 7.05 2.20
N LYS A 723 19.34 6.33 3.33
CA LYS A 723 18.61 5.05 3.49
C LYS A 723 17.20 5.24 4.00
N LYS A 724 16.81 6.47 4.39
CA LYS A 724 15.53 6.78 5.05
C LYS A 724 15.31 5.88 6.26
N GLN A 725 16.35 5.71 7.08
CA GLN A 725 16.40 4.77 8.18
C GLN A 725 16.76 5.48 9.49
N LEU A 726 15.99 5.17 10.53
CA LEU A 726 16.17 5.65 11.88
C LEU A 726 16.51 4.45 12.76
N ASP A 727 17.68 4.46 13.37
CA ASP A 727 18.11 3.40 14.27
C ASP A 727 18.09 3.89 15.71
N PHE A 728 17.55 3.04 16.58
CA PHE A 728 17.48 3.23 18.02
C PHE A 728 18.37 2.21 18.75
N THR A 729 18.69 2.52 20.00
CA THR A 729 19.22 1.58 20.98
C THR A 729 18.31 1.55 22.20
N LEU A 730 18.34 0.47 22.97
CA LEU A 730 17.67 0.43 24.25
C LEU A 730 18.39 1.37 25.23
N ALA A 731 17.65 2.16 26.00
CA ALA A 731 18.18 3.06 27.01
C ALA A 731 17.87 2.51 28.43
N GLY A 732 18.87 2.58 29.34
CA GLY A 732 18.74 2.13 30.71
C GLY A 732 18.58 0.61 30.89
N ASP A 733 18.20 0.16 32.08
CA ASP A 733 17.83 -1.22 32.40
C ASP A 733 16.46 -1.59 31.84
N SER A 734 16.30 -1.51 30.52
CA SER A 734 15.03 -1.75 29.81
C SER A 734 14.74 -3.26 29.66
N ALA A 735 14.78 -4.01 30.77
CA ALA A 735 14.05 -5.27 30.81
C ALA A 735 12.54 -4.95 30.82
N PRO A 736 11.68 -5.62 30.01
CA PRO A 736 10.25 -5.34 29.98
C PRO A 736 9.67 -5.46 31.39
N VAL A 737 9.07 -4.37 31.87
CA VAL A 737 8.40 -4.35 33.19
C VAL A 737 7.23 -5.31 33.12
N ARG A 738 7.34 -6.47 33.74
CA ARG A 738 6.21 -7.36 33.96
C ARG A 738 5.17 -6.61 34.79
N LYS A 739 4.10 -6.13 34.17
CA LYS A 739 2.87 -5.80 34.90
C LYS A 739 2.30 -7.11 35.44
N GLU A 740 2.46 -7.33 36.74
CA GLU A 740 1.79 -8.42 37.45
C GLU A 740 0.29 -8.32 37.15
N LYS A 741 -0.30 -9.43 36.68
CA LYS A 741 -1.76 -9.54 36.59
C LYS A 741 -2.35 -9.23 37.95
N PRO A 742 -3.39 -8.40 38.07
CA PRO A 742 -4.07 -8.22 39.35
C PRO A 742 -4.58 -9.58 39.85
N ALA A 743 -4.15 -9.95 41.04
CA ALA A 743 -4.53 -11.18 41.69
C ALA A 743 -6.07 -11.28 41.72
N ALA A 744 -6.61 -12.32 41.14
CA ALA A 744 -8.02 -12.62 41.20
C ALA A 744 -8.40 -12.84 42.69
N ASN A 745 -9.17 -11.92 43.25
CA ASN A 745 -9.76 -12.03 44.59
C ASN A 745 -10.71 -13.23 44.62
N THR A 746 -10.20 -14.40 45.02
CA THR A 746 -11.03 -15.52 45.42
C THR A 746 -11.27 -15.44 46.91
N SER A 747 -12.26 -14.65 47.31
CA SER A 747 -12.90 -14.79 48.61
C SER A 747 -13.93 -15.92 48.52
N SER A 748 -13.57 -17.10 49.01
CA SER A 748 -14.57 -18.08 49.42
C SER A 748 -14.16 -18.66 50.77
N SER A 749 -14.79 -18.11 51.82
CA SER A 749 -14.90 -18.71 53.10
C SER A 749 -15.49 -20.11 53.03
N LYS A 750 -14.74 -21.13 53.46
CA LYS A 750 -15.34 -22.38 53.92
C LYS A 750 -14.71 -22.83 55.24
N ALA A 751 -15.61 -22.93 56.19
CA ALA A 751 -15.39 -23.30 57.58
C ALA A 751 -14.71 -24.66 57.75
N LYS A 752 -13.78 -24.70 58.69
CA LYS A 752 -13.23 -25.92 59.27
C LYS A 752 -14.34 -26.70 59.98
N LYS A 753 -14.50 -27.98 59.68
CA LYS A 753 -15.01 -28.98 60.58
C LYS A 753 -14.01 -30.11 60.68
N SER A 754 -13.45 -30.19 61.92
CA SER A 754 -12.65 -31.29 62.41
C SER A 754 -13.51 -32.56 62.56
N LYS A 755 -12.98 -33.70 62.13
CA LYS A 755 -13.24 -34.96 62.79
C LYS A 755 -12.04 -35.88 62.77
N GLN A 756 -11.65 -36.29 63.92
CA GLN A 756 -10.60 -37.16 64.39
C GLN A 756 -11.03 -38.63 64.24
N LYS A 757 -9.98 -39.49 64.09
CA LYS A 757 -9.93 -40.92 64.47
C LYS A 757 -10.61 -41.88 63.43
N THR A 758 -10.02 -43.04 63.09
CA THR A 758 -9.30 -44.04 63.89
C THR A 758 -8.57 -45.00 62.93
N ARG A 759 -7.41 -45.48 63.38
CA ARG A 759 -6.66 -46.67 62.94
C ARG A 759 -7.50 -47.95 63.06
N ASN A 760 -7.36 -48.90 62.12
CA ASN A 760 -7.04 -50.34 62.41
C ASN A 760 -6.98 -51.14 61.09
N HIS A 761 -5.86 -51.69 60.81
CA HIS A 761 -5.41 -53.08 60.79
C HIS A 761 -6.37 -54.16 60.23
N ARG A 762 -5.92 -54.84 59.27
CA ARG A 762 -5.75 -56.30 59.00
C ARG A 762 -6.16 -56.66 57.57
N LYS A 763 -5.15 -57.13 56.82
CA LYS A 763 -4.77 -58.53 56.49
C LYS A 763 -5.82 -59.39 55.77
N ASN A 764 -5.35 -59.86 54.63
CA ASN A 764 -5.63 -61.16 53.98
C ASN A 764 -6.98 -61.35 53.26
N LYS A 765 -7.01 -61.43 51.99
CA LYS A 765 -6.78 -62.62 51.14
C LYS A 765 -6.60 -62.17 49.68
#